data_829172e74f6e2831faf50111909573d2
#
_entry.id   829172e74f6e2831faf50111909573d2
#
_cell.length_a   1.000
_cell.length_b   1.000
_cell.length_c   1.000
_cell.angle_alpha   90.00
_cell.angle_beta   90.00
_cell.angle_gamma   90.00
#
_symmetry.space_group_name_H-M   'P 1'
#
loop_
_entity.id
_entity.type
_entity.pdbx_description
1 polymer ?
#
loop_
_entity_poly.entity_id
_entity_poly.type
_entity_poly.pdbx_seq_one_letter_code
_entity_poly.pdbx_strand_id
1 'polypeptide(L)'
;MSFRRAIRTGGTSTSLVLSRRSALASSRTGSGNARLTQMARLHARPAAPVLCARLAGASIPSRGLASAMPMEDPASVESASAKSPRFFQPVEKLDNGVAIIRIDGPEKMNTISGDFRQEIEDIWSGQIADDASVKAVVFISGKPDNYIAGADIRMISATEDKADLKQVCMDGHATFDILAKKGIPVIAAINGACLGGGLEWALHCDYRLATTSPKTVLGLPEVKLGLLPGWGGTQLLHPLVGLQTALDMILTGKNIRPHKALKMGLVDQLVDPASLEAVAVEAAASLADGSLKSKRKPKALMNKIIEDTPMGRSIMWKKVHIHMQCGEKVAKSTGGNYPNATAIVDCIKFGLSSSKQAALEYEAQRFSEMAATPESESLIGLFEGSTALKKNRFGKPAKKVKKVAVLGAGLMGAGIAQVSAEKGMTVLLKDRQEGLLCCWDSASVGKGTSYIMDNAAAKLKKRRMTKYEMDAVGSRVIPLTDEGDLWKRHFASAEMVIEAVPENLDLKHRVIQQAEQFLPEDCVFATNTSALPIRDIAKASKRPQNVVGMHYFSPVPMMPLLEIIPHDGTSDAAAAAAVDVGGRQGKTCIVVKDVPGFYVNRCLGPFLVETCALVEAGVGLEQLDKVMKSYGLPVGPITLADEVGIDIGFHVQSFLSEADMGVRMTGGNVAVMGDMVEKGLLGRKSGKGFYLYPKGKKGNKGGKELNPEAVSLIKAHQAAGGAGAPLANDVIQDRMMCRFVNEAALCLQEGIIASPVDGDIGAVFGMGFPPFRGGPFRLLDQRGAGAYADMMNRLADEHGEQFRPCQLLMDHARGDKKFHT
;
A
#
# COMPACT_ATOMS: atom_id res chain seq x y z
N MET A 1 22.45 -47.00 -29.11
CA MET A 1 22.65 -48.22 -28.28
C MET A 1 21.71 -48.03 -27.10
N SER A 2 20.46 -48.46 -27.20
CA SER A 2 19.79 -49.74 -26.98
C SER A 2 19.97 -50.22 -25.57
N PHE A 3 18.87 -50.23 -24.82
CA PHE A 3 17.97 -51.32 -24.43
C PHE A 3 16.86 -50.72 -23.56
N ARG A 4 15.69 -50.68 -23.86
CA ARG A 4 14.47 -51.44 -24.19
C ARG A 4 14.10 -52.58 -23.25
N ARG A 5 12.87 -52.46 -22.77
CA ARG A 5 11.77 -53.44 -22.53
C ARG A 5 11.90 -54.35 -21.27
N ALA A 6 10.84 -54.77 -20.69
CA ALA A 6 9.39 -54.81 -20.82
C ALA A 6 8.86 -55.73 -19.68
N ILE A 7 7.65 -55.73 -19.37
CA ILE A 7 6.46 -56.56 -19.58
C ILE A 7 5.66 -56.64 -18.26
N ARG A 8 4.43 -56.16 -18.23
CA ARG A 8 3.12 -56.88 -18.31
C ARG A 8 2.90 -57.93 -17.21
N THR A 9 1.80 -58.05 -16.53
CA THR A 9 0.35 -58.23 -16.70
C THR A 9 -0.19 -58.47 -15.32
N GLY A 10 -1.35 -58.21 -14.93
CA GLY A 10 -2.71 -58.45 -15.29
C GLY A 10 -3.47 -58.76 -14.03
N GLY A 11 -4.63 -58.30 -13.86
CA GLY A 11 -5.85 -59.01 -13.92
C GLY A 11 -6.84 -58.65 -12.78
N THR A 12 -7.91 -58.06 -13.22
CA THR A 12 -9.36 -58.29 -12.97
C THR A 12 -9.94 -58.30 -11.53
N SER A 13 -10.85 -57.32 -11.37
CA SER A 13 -12.27 -57.42 -11.02
C SER A 13 -12.70 -58.07 -9.70
N THR A 14 -13.51 -57.40 -8.91
CA THR A 14 -14.97 -57.49 -8.94
C THR A 14 -15.63 -56.56 -7.91
N SER A 15 -16.68 -55.97 -8.35
CA SER A 15 -17.75 -55.26 -7.61
C SER A 15 -18.35 -56.03 -6.42
N LEU A 16 -18.82 -55.29 -5.43
CA LEU A 16 -20.17 -55.53 -4.91
C LEU A 16 -20.74 -54.34 -4.15
N VAL A 17 -21.90 -53.96 -4.56
CA VAL A 17 -22.92 -53.05 -4.05
C VAL A 17 -23.61 -53.71 -2.82
N LEU A 18 -24.09 -52.86 -1.89
CA LEU A 18 -25.34 -52.96 -1.12
C LEU A 18 -25.28 -51.98 0.06
N SER A 19 -25.98 -50.89 0.08
CA SER A 19 -27.42 -50.48 0.27
C SER A 19 -28.01 -50.92 1.60
N ARG A 20 -28.70 -49.96 2.16
CA ARG A 20 -29.83 -49.92 3.09
C ARG A 20 -29.52 -49.67 4.57
N ARG A 21 -30.02 -48.52 5.01
CA ARG A 21 -31.36 -48.10 5.50
C ARG A 21 -31.59 -48.34 6.99
N SER A 22 -31.82 -47.22 7.66
CA SER A 22 -32.98 -46.81 8.48
C SER A 22 -33.09 -47.44 9.90
N ALA A 23 -33.17 -46.58 10.85
CA ALA A 23 -34.39 -46.05 11.51
C ALA A 23 -34.54 -46.40 12.99
N LEU A 24 -35.05 -45.41 13.71
CA LEU A 24 -35.91 -45.49 14.92
C LEU A 24 -35.20 -45.74 16.26
N ALA A 25 -35.15 -44.73 17.08
CA ALA A 25 -36.16 -44.15 17.97
C ALA A 25 -36.20 -44.74 19.37
N SER A 26 -36.21 -43.83 20.28
CA SER A 26 -36.98 -43.76 21.52
C SER A 26 -36.29 -43.94 22.86
N SER A 27 -36.33 -42.83 23.56
CA SER A 27 -36.84 -42.66 24.94
C SER A 27 -36.17 -43.40 26.12
N ARG A 28 -35.81 -42.59 27.07
CA ARG A 28 -36.30 -42.46 28.45
C ARG A 28 -35.27 -41.78 29.36
N THR A 29 -35.65 -40.62 29.84
CA THR A 29 -35.89 -40.21 31.24
C THR A 29 -34.94 -40.72 32.33
N GLY A 30 -34.43 -39.78 33.08
CA GLY A 30 -33.96 -40.08 34.42
C GLY A 30 -33.03 -38.97 35.00
N SER A 31 -33.67 -38.02 35.66
CA SER A 31 -33.32 -37.39 36.94
C SER A 31 -31.88 -37.47 37.46
N GLY A 32 -31.35 -36.31 37.79
CA GLY A 32 -30.16 -36.17 38.61
C GLY A 32 -29.83 -34.72 38.90
N ASN A 33 -30.60 -34.14 39.81
CA ASN A 33 -30.40 -32.82 40.40
C ASN A 33 -29.14 -32.77 41.30
N ALA A 34 -28.64 -31.59 41.45
CA ALA A 34 -27.93 -31.01 42.58
C ALA A 34 -26.40 -30.99 42.56
N ARG A 35 -25.96 -29.78 42.68
CA ARG A 35 -24.70 -29.21 43.23
C ARG A 35 -23.82 -28.52 42.22
N LEU A 36 -24.02 -27.20 42.13
CA LEU A 36 -22.96 -26.18 42.02
C LEU A 36 -23.63 -24.77 42.08
N THR A 37 -24.12 -24.47 43.30
CA THR A 37 -24.44 -23.09 43.71
C THR A 37 -23.66 -22.85 45.00
N GLN A 38 -22.50 -22.19 44.83
CA GLN A 38 -21.86 -21.41 45.90
C GLN A 38 -20.48 -21.01 45.43
N MET A 39 -20.37 -19.77 44.98
CA MET A 39 -19.28 -18.84 45.18
C MET A 39 -19.39 -17.63 44.23
N ALA A 40 -20.25 -16.73 44.65
CA ALA A 40 -20.23 -15.36 44.15
C ALA A 40 -20.92 -14.45 45.19
N ARG A 41 -20.23 -14.11 46.22
CA ARG A 41 -20.53 -12.96 47.10
C ARG A 41 -19.24 -12.64 47.79
N LEU A 42 -18.60 -11.52 47.45
CA LEU A 42 -17.91 -10.65 48.42
C LEU A 42 -17.42 -9.38 47.72
N HIS A 43 -18.03 -8.32 48.17
CA HIS A 43 -17.57 -6.92 48.31
C HIS A 43 -17.66 -5.96 47.14
N ALA A 44 -18.85 -5.41 47.00
CA ALA A 44 -19.04 -4.02 46.61
C ALA A 44 -19.01 -3.15 47.86
N ARG A 45 -18.18 -2.12 47.88
CA ARG A 45 -18.30 -0.97 48.79
C ARG A 45 -18.50 0.31 47.97
N PRO A 46 -19.39 1.21 48.40
CA PRO A 46 -19.77 2.38 47.63
C PRO A 46 -18.80 3.54 47.82
N ALA A 47 -18.57 4.29 46.75
CA ALA A 47 -17.88 5.57 46.75
C ALA A 47 -18.82 6.69 47.21
N ALA A 48 -18.39 7.50 48.13
CA ALA A 48 -19.06 8.69 48.62
C ALA A 48 -18.93 9.88 47.68
N PRO A 49 -19.87 10.83 47.68
CA PRO A 49 -19.87 11.95 46.75
C PRO A 49 -18.98 13.09 47.22
N VAL A 50 -18.22 13.69 46.30
CA VAL A 50 -17.51 14.95 46.54
C VAL A 50 -18.39 16.12 46.13
N LEU A 51 -18.53 16.99 47.07
CA LEU A 51 -19.31 18.22 47.18
C LEU A 51 -18.82 19.28 46.18
N CYS A 52 -19.75 19.81 45.37
CA CYS A 52 -19.56 21.00 44.55
C CYS A 52 -19.65 22.23 45.44
N ALA A 53 -18.62 23.05 45.52
CA ALA A 53 -18.70 24.41 46.08
C ALA A 53 -18.61 25.43 44.93
N ARG A 54 -19.70 26.15 44.78
CA ARG A 54 -19.81 27.39 44.00
C ARG A 54 -19.03 28.48 44.71
N LEU A 55 -18.26 29.27 43.98
CA LEU A 55 -18.08 30.71 44.28
C LEU A 55 -18.20 31.54 43.01
N ALA A 56 -19.07 32.51 43.15
CA ALA A 56 -19.46 33.47 42.11
C ALA A 56 -18.55 34.70 42.17
N GLY A 57 -18.34 35.31 41.03
CA GLY A 57 -18.38 36.73 40.84
C GLY A 57 -17.21 37.60 41.27
N ALA A 58 -16.46 38.12 40.31
CA ALA A 58 -16.02 39.50 40.35
C ALA A 58 -15.67 40.00 38.93
N SER A 59 -16.27 41.12 38.66
CA SER A 59 -16.27 41.91 37.45
C SER A 59 -14.94 42.63 37.18
N ILE A 60 -14.69 42.83 35.88
CA ILE A 60 -13.63 43.62 35.26
C ILE A 60 -13.94 45.13 35.48
N PRO A 61 -12.95 46.01 35.63
CA PRO A 61 -13.01 47.33 35.02
C PRO A 61 -11.83 47.53 34.05
N SER A 62 -12.23 47.98 32.84
CA SER A 62 -11.39 48.59 31.85
C SER A 62 -10.90 49.97 32.31
N ARG A 63 -9.61 50.29 32.13
CA ARG A 63 -9.09 51.64 31.89
C ARG A 63 -7.70 51.54 31.22
N GLY A 64 -7.61 52.20 30.09
CA GLY A 64 -6.41 52.49 29.35
C GLY A 64 -5.52 53.50 30.04
N LEU A 65 -4.30 53.54 29.56
CA LEU A 65 -3.58 54.78 29.18
C LEU A 65 -2.18 54.38 28.73
N ALA A 66 -1.83 54.90 27.61
CA ALA A 66 -0.48 54.84 27.02
C ALA A 66 0.50 55.61 27.92
N SER A 67 1.70 55.04 28.12
CA SER A 67 2.89 55.82 28.44
C SER A 67 4.08 55.20 27.71
N ALA A 68 4.72 56.02 26.93
CA ALA A 68 5.96 55.73 26.23
C ALA A 68 7.09 55.47 27.24
N MET A 69 7.90 54.43 26.95
CA MET A 69 9.23 54.26 27.53
C MET A 69 10.29 54.28 26.46
N PRO A 70 11.52 54.69 26.76
CA PRO A 70 12.48 55.21 25.83
C PRO A 70 13.16 54.11 24.99
N MET A 71 13.57 54.51 23.79
CA MET A 71 14.43 53.70 22.89
C MET A 71 15.79 53.50 23.54
N GLU A 72 16.15 52.26 23.80
CA GLU A 72 17.53 51.85 24.02
C GLU A 72 18.19 51.47 22.69
N ASP A 73 19.47 51.86 22.57
CA ASP A 73 20.32 51.69 21.44
C ASP A 73 20.44 50.23 20.95
N PRO A 74 20.57 49.97 19.63
CA PRO A 74 20.78 48.64 19.10
C PRO A 74 22.31 48.35 19.01
N ALA A 75 22.93 48.03 20.10
CA ALA A 75 24.29 47.49 20.05
C ALA A 75 24.44 46.45 21.17
N SER A 76 24.23 45.21 20.81
CA SER A 76 24.71 43.95 21.35
C SER A 76 23.62 42.86 21.29
N VAL A 77 23.19 42.52 20.07
CA VAL A 77 22.61 41.17 19.83
C VAL A 77 23.77 40.32 19.35
N GLU A 78 24.48 39.70 20.29
CA GLU A 78 25.26 38.52 19.97
C GLU A 78 24.33 37.54 19.23
N SER A 79 24.72 37.19 18.00
CA SER A 79 24.08 36.18 17.20
C SER A 79 24.03 34.88 18.00
N ALA A 80 22.89 34.59 18.65
CA ALA A 80 22.59 33.25 19.05
C ALA A 80 22.47 32.44 17.78
N SER A 81 23.56 31.73 17.43
CA SER A 81 23.54 30.72 16.38
C SER A 81 22.35 29.82 16.70
N ALA A 82 21.37 29.74 15.83
CA ALA A 82 20.27 28.82 15.96
C ALA A 82 20.89 27.42 16.12
N LYS A 83 20.87 26.88 17.34
CA LYS A 83 21.37 25.54 17.60
C LYS A 83 20.56 24.61 16.72
N SER A 84 21.22 23.87 15.84
CA SER A 84 20.59 22.80 15.03
C SER A 84 19.72 21.93 15.94
N PRO A 85 18.52 21.50 15.49
CA PRO A 85 17.64 20.69 16.29
C PRO A 85 18.36 19.41 16.72
N ARG A 86 18.39 19.12 18.01
CA ARG A 86 19.04 17.94 18.55
C ARG A 86 18.25 16.67 18.21
N PHE A 87 18.97 15.62 17.79
CA PHE A 87 18.40 14.29 17.53
C PHE A 87 18.40 13.39 18.77
N PHE A 88 19.20 13.73 19.77
CA PHE A 88 19.35 12.96 21.00
C PHE A 88 19.05 13.81 22.22
N GLN A 89 18.42 13.19 23.21
CA GLN A 89 18.33 13.77 24.55
C GLN A 89 19.70 13.65 25.26
N PRO A 90 19.96 14.43 26.34
CA PRO A 90 21.16 14.27 27.15
C PRO A 90 21.36 12.80 27.57
N VAL A 91 22.62 12.34 27.51
CA VAL A 91 22.98 10.96 27.87
C VAL A 91 22.72 10.78 29.38
N GLU A 92 21.94 9.77 29.71
CA GLU A 92 21.66 9.37 31.09
C GLU A 92 22.61 8.24 31.48
N LYS A 93 23.48 8.50 32.48
CA LYS A 93 24.41 7.50 33.04
C LYS A 93 23.88 7.00 34.35
N LEU A 94 23.68 5.69 34.47
CA LEU A 94 23.12 5.03 35.64
C LEU A 94 24.27 4.49 36.56
N ASP A 95 24.01 4.35 37.84
CA ASP A 95 24.99 3.85 38.83
C ASP A 95 25.50 2.43 38.54
N ASN A 96 24.73 1.65 37.79
CA ASN A 96 25.13 0.29 37.38
C ASN A 96 26.06 0.27 36.15
N GLY A 97 26.49 1.41 35.64
CA GLY A 97 27.38 1.56 34.50
C GLY A 97 26.71 1.48 33.15
N VAL A 98 25.37 1.55 33.08
CA VAL A 98 24.63 1.61 31.83
C VAL A 98 24.42 3.05 31.40
N ALA A 99 24.76 3.42 30.17
CA ALA A 99 24.42 4.69 29.58
C ALA A 99 23.22 4.55 28.67
N ILE A 100 22.20 5.40 28.83
CA ILE A 100 21.03 5.46 27.97
C ILE A 100 21.16 6.61 27.00
N ILE A 101 21.13 6.32 25.72
CA ILE A 101 21.11 7.29 24.62
C ILE A 101 19.70 7.28 24.02
N ARG A 102 18.96 8.36 24.25
CA ARG A 102 17.57 8.47 23.85
C ARG A 102 17.44 9.24 22.54
N ILE A 103 16.92 8.57 21.50
CA ILE A 103 16.74 9.12 20.16
C ILE A 103 15.39 9.86 20.13
N ASP A 104 15.40 11.15 19.93
CA ASP A 104 14.21 12.00 19.91
C ASP A 104 14.37 13.19 18.95
N GLY A 105 14.57 12.88 17.68
CA GLY A 105 14.74 13.88 16.63
C GLY A 105 13.53 14.82 16.48
N PRO A 106 13.70 15.98 15.82
CA PRO A 106 12.69 17.04 15.74
C PRO A 106 11.45 16.63 14.92
N GLU A 107 11.60 15.71 13.98
CA GLU A 107 10.52 15.25 13.11
C GLU A 107 9.57 14.30 13.86
N LYS A 108 8.38 14.07 13.29
CA LYS A 108 7.42 13.10 13.84
C LYS A 108 8.00 11.68 13.95
N MET A 109 8.88 11.31 13.06
CA MET A 109 9.58 10.03 13.02
C MET A 109 11.08 10.29 13.19
N ASN A 110 11.78 9.43 13.91
CA ASN A 110 13.24 9.45 13.91
C ASN A 110 13.75 8.92 12.57
N THR A 111 14.59 9.69 11.89
CA THR A 111 15.29 9.33 10.64
C THR A 111 16.76 9.64 10.80
N ILE A 112 17.61 8.93 10.08
CA ILE A 112 19.06 9.16 10.10
C ILE A 112 19.39 10.18 8.99
N SER A 113 19.94 11.33 9.39
CA SER A 113 20.47 12.39 8.53
C SER A 113 21.98 12.58 8.76
N GLY A 114 22.61 13.51 8.04
CA GLY A 114 23.99 13.92 8.30
C GLY A 114 24.17 14.45 9.73
N ASP A 115 23.27 15.33 10.18
CA ASP A 115 23.33 15.91 11.52
C ASP A 115 23.13 14.85 12.61
N PHE A 116 22.25 13.86 12.40
CA PHE A 116 22.11 12.72 13.31
C PHE A 116 23.43 11.97 13.49
N ARG A 117 24.15 11.75 12.39
CA ARG A 117 25.45 11.09 12.43
C ARG A 117 26.46 11.88 13.23
N GLN A 118 26.62 13.16 12.94
CA GLN A 118 27.58 14.02 13.62
C GLN A 118 27.28 14.07 15.12
N GLU A 119 26.01 14.26 15.50
CA GLU A 119 25.64 14.34 16.91
C GLU A 119 25.93 13.05 17.67
N ILE A 120 25.70 11.86 17.09
CA ILE A 120 26.05 10.59 17.77
C ILE A 120 27.57 10.38 17.85
N GLU A 121 28.33 10.81 16.86
CA GLU A 121 29.80 10.76 16.89
C GLU A 121 30.34 11.66 18.01
N ASP A 122 29.80 12.86 18.18
CA ASP A 122 30.15 13.79 19.24
C ASP A 122 29.77 13.23 20.63
N ILE A 123 28.58 12.65 20.75
CA ILE A 123 28.13 11.98 21.99
C ILE A 123 29.07 10.82 22.31
N TRP A 124 29.37 9.99 21.36
CA TRP A 124 30.20 8.80 21.56
C TRP A 124 31.61 9.19 22.00
N SER A 125 32.28 10.08 21.25
CA SER A 125 33.63 10.53 21.56
C SER A 125 33.74 11.34 22.85
N GLY A 126 32.77 12.25 23.08
CA GLY A 126 32.83 13.16 24.24
C GLY A 126 32.32 12.57 25.54
N GLN A 127 31.43 11.57 25.53
CA GLN A 127 30.73 11.11 26.73
C GLN A 127 30.80 9.59 26.96
N ILE A 128 31.15 8.78 25.96
CA ILE A 128 31.12 7.30 26.06
C ILE A 128 32.52 6.69 25.92
N ALA A 129 33.28 7.08 24.88
CA ALA A 129 34.47 6.35 24.47
C ALA A 129 35.55 6.26 25.59
N ASP A 130 35.80 7.35 26.29
CA ASP A 130 36.87 7.47 27.29
C ASP A 130 36.36 7.35 28.74
N ASP A 131 35.05 7.21 28.94
CA ASP A 131 34.48 7.07 30.27
C ASP A 131 34.51 5.62 30.75
N ALA A 132 35.41 5.32 31.68
CA ALA A 132 35.55 3.98 32.26
C ALA A 132 34.33 3.54 33.09
N SER A 133 33.52 4.49 33.57
CA SER A 133 32.29 4.17 34.31
C SER A 133 31.19 3.55 33.40
N VAL A 134 31.20 3.85 32.10
CA VAL A 134 30.25 3.30 31.15
C VAL A 134 30.69 1.90 30.74
N LYS A 135 29.89 0.90 31.10
CA LYS A 135 30.10 -0.52 30.85
C LYS A 135 29.20 -1.09 29.77
N ALA A 136 28.07 -0.43 29.47
CA ALA A 136 27.15 -0.81 28.40
C ALA A 136 26.33 0.40 27.94
N VAL A 137 25.79 0.33 26.70
CA VAL A 137 24.99 1.41 26.12
C VAL A 137 23.63 0.87 25.65
N VAL A 138 22.55 1.61 25.93
CA VAL A 138 21.20 1.33 25.45
C VAL A 138 20.75 2.46 24.53
N PHE A 139 20.46 2.12 23.27
CA PHE A 139 19.75 3.02 22.37
C PHE A 139 18.24 2.77 22.43
N ILE A 140 17.49 3.78 22.83
CA ILE A 140 16.03 3.74 22.95
C ILE A 140 15.41 4.98 22.33
N SER A 141 14.18 4.87 21.83
CA SER A 141 13.48 6.04 21.26
C SER A 141 12.65 6.76 22.32
N GLY A 142 12.67 8.09 22.29
CA GLY A 142 11.72 8.94 23.02
C GLY A 142 10.31 8.96 22.40
N LYS A 143 10.13 8.41 21.20
CA LYS A 143 8.84 8.40 20.50
C LYS A 143 8.08 7.08 20.70
N PRO A 144 6.75 7.11 20.95
CA PRO A 144 6.02 5.92 21.42
C PRO A 144 5.89 4.81 20.38
N ASP A 145 5.91 5.10 19.10
CA ASP A 145 5.60 4.15 18.03
C ASP A 145 6.67 4.12 16.90
N ASN A 146 7.82 4.65 17.18
CA ASN A 146 8.91 4.76 16.23
C ASN A 146 10.25 4.59 16.94
N TYR A 147 11.08 3.64 16.45
CA TYR A 147 12.49 3.54 16.84
C TYR A 147 13.31 4.42 15.90
N ILE A 148 13.58 3.94 14.69
CA ILE A 148 14.19 4.71 13.60
C ILE A 148 13.53 4.23 12.29
N ALA A 149 12.95 5.15 11.52
CA ALA A 149 12.17 4.83 10.32
C ALA A 149 13.01 4.67 9.04
N GLY A 150 14.33 4.79 9.14
CA GLY A 150 15.28 4.68 8.03
C GLY A 150 16.12 5.94 7.85
N ALA A 151 16.87 6.01 6.74
CA ALA A 151 17.53 7.22 6.32
C ALA A 151 16.52 8.29 5.88
N ASP A 152 16.90 9.55 5.96
CA ASP A 152 16.11 10.63 5.36
C ASP A 152 16.22 10.55 3.83
N ILE A 153 15.13 10.18 3.18
CA ILE A 153 15.09 10.01 1.72
C ILE A 153 15.37 11.34 1.00
N ARG A 154 15.02 12.47 1.62
CA ARG A 154 15.31 13.80 1.06
C ARG A 154 16.81 14.02 0.82
N MET A 155 17.65 13.42 1.64
CA MET A 155 19.10 13.45 1.43
C MET A 155 19.51 12.79 0.10
N ILE A 156 18.86 11.67 -0.27
CA ILE A 156 19.11 10.97 -1.53
C ILE A 156 18.61 11.80 -2.72
N SER A 157 17.41 12.39 -2.60
CA SER A 157 16.82 13.23 -3.64
C SER A 157 17.63 14.52 -3.86
N ALA A 158 18.13 15.14 -2.79
CA ALA A 158 18.87 16.40 -2.82
C ALA A 158 20.33 16.28 -3.30
N THR A 159 20.92 15.09 -3.30
CA THR A 159 22.28 14.87 -3.78
C THR A 159 22.29 14.98 -5.31
N GLU A 160 22.97 15.98 -5.86
CA GLU A 160 23.02 16.23 -7.31
C GLU A 160 23.82 15.13 -8.03
N ASP A 161 25.07 14.90 -7.64
CA ASP A 161 25.85 13.77 -8.14
C ASP A 161 25.59 12.53 -7.29
N LYS A 162 24.89 11.56 -7.87
CA LYS A 162 24.59 10.30 -7.18
C LYS A 162 25.83 9.47 -6.85
N ALA A 163 26.99 9.75 -7.47
CA ALA A 163 28.25 9.13 -7.11
C ALA A 163 28.67 9.47 -5.67
N ASP A 164 28.34 10.67 -5.19
CA ASP A 164 28.61 11.10 -3.81
C ASP A 164 27.89 10.23 -2.78
N LEU A 165 26.79 9.59 -3.14
CA LEU A 165 26.07 8.68 -2.25
C LEU A 165 26.90 7.47 -1.85
N LYS A 166 27.92 7.09 -2.62
CA LYS A 166 28.87 6.07 -2.19
C LYS A 166 29.60 6.52 -0.92
N GLN A 167 30.08 7.77 -0.89
CA GLN A 167 30.76 8.31 0.28
C GLN A 167 29.81 8.41 1.48
N VAL A 168 28.56 8.83 1.26
CA VAL A 168 27.52 8.85 2.31
C VAL A 168 27.31 7.46 2.92
N CYS A 169 27.31 6.40 2.11
CA CYS A 169 27.22 5.04 2.61
C CYS A 169 28.46 4.64 3.41
N MET A 170 29.67 4.96 2.90
CA MET A 170 30.94 4.66 3.58
C MET A 170 31.05 5.39 4.92
N ASP A 171 30.65 6.65 4.97
CA ASP A 171 30.60 7.42 6.21
C ASP A 171 29.61 6.80 7.22
N GLY A 172 28.43 6.36 6.76
CA GLY A 172 27.47 5.63 7.61
C GLY A 172 28.05 4.34 8.19
N HIS A 173 28.81 3.59 7.40
CA HIS A 173 29.55 2.41 7.90
C HIS A 173 30.55 2.80 8.99
N ALA A 174 31.32 3.87 8.78
CA ALA A 174 32.27 4.37 9.76
C ALA A 174 31.60 4.78 11.07
N THR A 175 30.47 5.51 10.99
CA THR A 175 29.66 5.88 12.18
C THR A 175 29.18 4.64 12.94
N PHE A 176 28.70 3.61 12.23
CA PHE A 176 28.19 2.40 12.88
C PHE A 176 29.32 1.54 13.47
N ASP A 177 30.49 1.54 12.87
CA ASP A 177 31.68 0.85 13.39
C ASP A 177 32.21 1.50 14.71
N ILE A 178 31.87 2.78 14.99
CA ILE A 178 32.19 3.42 16.27
C ILE A 178 31.60 2.65 17.44
N LEU A 179 30.40 2.09 17.29
CA LEU A 179 29.71 1.32 18.33
C LEU A 179 30.53 0.10 18.78
N ALA A 180 31.35 -0.46 17.92
CA ALA A 180 32.19 -1.62 18.20
C ALA A 180 33.56 -1.25 18.83
N LYS A 181 34.03 0.00 18.71
CA LYS A 181 35.42 0.39 19.05
C LYS A 181 35.72 0.32 20.55
N LYS A 182 34.74 0.61 21.44
CA LYS A 182 34.96 0.56 22.89
C LYS A 182 34.95 -0.88 23.45
N GLY A 183 34.39 -1.85 22.73
CA GLY A 183 34.28 -3.23 23.15
C GLY A 183 33.29 -3.48 24.30
N ILE A 184 32.35 -2.55 24.53
CA ILE A 184 31.26 -2.70 25.51
C ILE A 184 29.98 -3.09 24.81
N PRO A 185 29.06 -3.80 25.50
CA PRO A 185 27.76 -4.18 24.92
C PRO A 185 26.91 -2.97 24.52
N VAL A 186 26.35 -3.03 23.31
CA VAL A 186 25.42 -2.03 22.78
C VAL A 186 24.09 -2.70 22.49
N ILE A 187 23.01 -2.12 23.05
CA ILE A 187 21.66 -2.68 22.99
C ILE A 187 20.74 -1.78 22.16
N ALA A 188 19.99 -2.35 21.21
CA ALA A 188 18.89 -1.70 20.55
C ALA A 188 17.56 -2.04 21.25
N ALA A 189 16.95 -1.07 21.91
CA ALA A 189 15.63 -1.18 22.54
C ALA A 189 14.55 -0.66 21.59
N ILE A 190 13.96 -1.55 20.80
CA ILE A 190 13.13 -1.25 19.63
C ILE A 190 11.66 -1.13 20.02
N ASN A 191 11.09 0.06 19.87
CA ASN A 191 9.66 0.34 20.02
C ASN A 191 9.10 0.99 18.74
N GLY A 192 8.16 0.31 18.07
CA GLY A 192 7.55 0.81 16.83
C GLY A 192 8.35 0.50 15.56
N ALA A 193 8.39 1.44 14.62
CA ALA A 193 9.03 1.23 13.32
C ALA A 193 10.57 1.23 13.44
N CYS A 194 11.21 0.15 12.95
CA CYS A 194 12.64 -0.05 12.83
C CYS A 194 12.92 -0.52 11.39
N LEU A 195 13.10 0.43 10.48
CA LEU A 195 13.08 0.19 9.04
C LEU A 195 14.35 0.75 8.37
N GLY A 196 14.76 0.13 7.26
CA GLY A 196 15.90 0.60 6.47
C GLY A 196 17.15 0.80 7.32
N GLY A 197 17.79 1.95 7.18
CA GLY A 197 18.94 2.33 8.00
C GLY A 197 18.75 2.19 9.51
N GLY A 198 17.49 2.29 9.99
CA GLY A 198 17.18 2.04 11.40
C GLY A 198 17.30 0.57 11.80
N LEU A 199 16.98 -0.35 10.89
CA LEU A 199 17.27 -1.77 11.12
C LEU A 199 18.76 -2.04 10.94
N GLU A 200 19.42 -1.42 9.99
CA GLU A 200 20.87 -1.54 9.81
C GLU A 200 21.62 -1.06 11.06
N TRP A 201 21.20 0.07 11.66
CA TRP A 201 21.68 0.51 12.97
C TRP A 201 21.52 -0.59 14.03
N ALA A 202 20.33 -1.16 14.15
CA ALA A 202 20.05 -2.22 15.12
C ALA A 202 20.84 -3.52 14.85
N LEU A 203 21.23 -3.79 13.59
CA LEU A 203 22.06 -4.95 13.22
C LEU A 203 23.51 -4.80 13.69
N HIS A 204 24.01 -3.57 13.88
CA HIS A 204 25.34 -3.30 14.45
C HIS A 204 25.36 -3.41 15.98
N CYS A 205 24.20 -3.37 16.65
CA CYS A 205 24.12 -3.58 18.10
C CYS A 205 24.31 -5.07 18.46
N ASP A 206 24.84 -5.33 19.65
CA ASP A 206 25.10 -6.70 20.14
C ASP A 206 23.80 -7.42 20.51
N TYR A 207 22.82 -6.71 21.04
CA TYR A 207 21.55 -7.26 21.51
C TYR A 207 20.36 -6.39 21.08
N ARG A 208 19.30 -7.05 20.63
CA ARG A 208 18.10 -6.38 20.11
C ARG A 208 16.87 -6.81 20.91
N LEU A 209 16.29 -5.89 21.66
CA LEU A 209 14.98 -6.04 22.27
C LEU A 209 13.92 -5.44 21.35
N ALA A 210 12.76 -6.08 21.24
CA ALA A 210 11.64 -5.51 20.51
C ALA A 210 10.35 -5.61 21.33
N THR A 211 9.54 -4.55 21.31
CA THR A 211 8.24 -4.59 21.99
C THR A 211 7.24 -5.48 21.28
N THR A 212 6.28 -6.03 22.03
CA THR A 212 5.15 -6.82 21.49
C THR A 212 4.07 -5.96 20.86
N SER A 213 4.23 -4.63 20.84
CA SER A 213 3.27 -3.70 20.22
C SER A 213 2.95 -4.10 18.77
N PRO A 214 1.68 -4.02 18.34
CA PRO A 214 1.29 -4.26 16.95
C PRO A 214 1.87 -3.23 15.98
N LYS A 215 2.35 -2.08 16.49
CA LYS A 215 3.01 -1.04 15.71
C LYS A 215 4.51 -1.30 15.51
N THR A 216 5.09 -2.20 16.31
CA THR A 216 6.50 -2.58 16.16
C THR A 216 6.66 -3.48 14.93
N VAL A 217 7.49 -3.01 14.01
CA VAL A 217 7.81 -3.70 12.75
C VAL A 217 9.27 -3.47 12.39
N LEU A 218 9.91 -4.51 11.86
CA LEU A 218 11.31 -4.48 11.42
C LEU A 218 11.38 -4.83 9.93
N GLY A 219 12.23 -4.18 9.16
CA GLY A 219 12.36 -4.50 7.72
C GLY A 219 13.38 -3.64 6.99
N LEU A 220 13.73 -4.09 5.78
CA LEU A 220 14.58 -3.37 4.83
C LEU A 220 13.73 -3.09 3.57
N PRO A 221 13.02 -1.94 3.51
CA PRO A 221 12.09 -1.63 2.44
C PRO A 221 12.71 -0.95 1.22
N GLU A 222 14.04 -0.77 1.15
CA GLU A 222 14.80 -0.02 0.15
C GLU A 222 14.48 -0.48 -1.28
N VAL A 223 14.23 -1.77 -1.47
CA VAL A 223 13.84 -2.34 -2.78
C VAL A 223 12.60 -1.67 -3.38
N LYS A 224 11.70 -1.14 -2.56
CA LYS A 224 10.48 -0.44 -3.01
C LYS A 224 10.77 0.97 -3.53
N LEU A 225 11.96 1.48 -3.26
CA LEU A 225 12.45 2.77 -3.70
C LEU A 225 13.46 2.64 -4.88
N GLY A 226 13.57 1.44 -5.47
CA GLY A 226 14.58 1.21 -6.49
C GLY A 226 16.01 1.09 -5.95
N LEU A 227 16.17 1.09 -4.62
CA LEU A 227 17.44 1.06 -3.91
C LEU A 227 17.73 -0.34 -3.34
N LEU A 228 18.87 -0.45 -2.67
CA LEU A 228 19.24 -1.59 -1.82
C LEU A 228 19.67 -1.05 -0.45
N PRO A 229 19.78 -1.87 0.62
CA PRO A 229 20.36 -1.45 1.88
C PRO A 229 21.80 -0.93 1.67
N GLY A 230 22.11 0.25 2.22
CA GLY A 230 23.37 0.95 1.96
C GLY A 230 24.31 1.00 3.19
N TRP A 231 23.87 0.52 4.34
CA TRP A 231 24.65 0.59 5.58
C TRP A 231 24.87 -0.79 6.23
N GLY A 232 25.16 -1.78 5.39
CA GLY A 232 25.52 -3.13 5.79
C GLY A 232 24.36 -4.11 5.83
N GLY A 233 23.15 -3.72 5.48
CA GLY A 233 21.96 -4.58 5.55
C GLY A 233 22.06 -5.85 4.71
N THR A 234 22.72 -5.80 3.55
CA THR A 234 22.93 -6.98 2.69
C THR A 234 23.94 -7.95 3.31
N GLN A 235 24.85 -7.47 4.17
CA GLN A 235 25.91 -8.27 4.78
C GLN A 235 25.60 -8.74 6.20
N LEU A 236 24.94 -7.90 7.01
CA LEU A 236 24.69 -8.17 8.43
C LEU A 236 23.42 -8.99 8.70
N LEU A 237 22.43 -8.95 7.78
CA LEU A 237 21.17 -9.62 8.02
C LEU A 237 21.27 -11.14 7.86
N HIS A 238 21.93 -11.64 6.80
CA HIS A 238 21.96 -13.06 6.51
C HIS A 238 22.66 -13.93 7.57
N PRO A 239 23.70 -13.47 8.28
CA PRO A 239 24.28 -14.24 9.38
C PRO A 239 23.32 -14.49 10.54
N LEU A 240 22.36 -13.59 10.77
CA LEU A 240 21.37 -13.69 11.85
C LEU A 240 20.18 -14.57 11.47
N VAL A 241 19.58 -14.36 10.30
CA VAL A 241 18.29 -14.96 9.93
C VAL A 241 18.42 -16.09 8.89
N GLY A 242 19.63 -16.32 8.38
CA GLY A 242 19.91 -17.23 7.27
C GLY A 242 19.67 -16.58 5.90
N LEU A 243 20.42 -17.04 4.90
CA LEU A 243 20.49 -16.41 3.59
C LEU A 243 19.14 -16.34 2.86
N GLN A 244 18.37 -17.44 2.85
CA GLN A 244 17.06 -17.47 2.19
C GLN A 244 16.08 -16.47 2.81
N THR A 245 16.11 -16.33 4.14
CA THR A 245 15.23 -15.40 4.85
C THR A 245 15.66 -13.96 4.61
N ALA A 246 16.96 -13.68 4.59
CA ALA A 246 17.51 -12.35 4.29
C ALA A 246 17.13 -11.93 2.88
N LEU A 247 17.36 -12.77 1.86
CA LEU A 247 16.93 -12.52 0.49
C LEU A 247 15.42 -12.22 0.39
N ASP A 248 14.58 -13.04 1.05
CA ASP A 248 13.14 -12.83 1.06
C ASP A 248 12.75 -11.50 1.76
N MET A 249 13.45 -11.09 2.80
CA MET A 249 13.22 -9.79 3.46
C MET A 249 13.63 -8.61 2.59
N ILE A 250 14.85 -8.63 2.04
CA ILE A 250 15.41 -7.52 1.28
C ILE A 250 14.71 -7.38 -0.07
N LEU A 251 14.54 -8.48 -0.82
CA LEU A 251 13.91 -8.45 -2.16
C LEU A 251 12.41 -8.15 -2.15
N THR A 252 11.73 -8.33 -1.02
CA THR A 252 10.29 -8.01 -0.91
C THR A 252 10.01 -6.75 -0.10
N GLY A 253 11.00 -6.22 0.61
CA GLY A 253 10.84 -5.06 1.49
C GLY A 253 9.71 -5.23 2.51
N LYS A 254 9.47 -6.46 2.99
CA LYS A 254 8.33 -6.74 3.87
C LYS A 254 8.65 -6.44 5.33
N ASN A 255 7.65 -5.93 6.03
CA ASN A 255 7.70 -5.71 7.46
C ASN A 255 7.55 -7.04 8.23
N ILE A 256 8.42 -7.25 9.22
CA ILE A 256 8.43 -8.43 10.10
C ILE A 256 7.86 -8.00 11.46
N ARG A 257 6.82 -8.69 11.94
CA ARG A 257 6.26 -8.49 13.28
C ARG A 257 7.14 -9.10 14.37
N PRO A 258 7.12 -8.60 15.63
CA PRO A 258 8.05 -8.97 16.70
C PRO A 258 8.16 -10.46 16.96
N HIS A 259 7.04 -11.17 17.10
CA HIS A 259 7.05 -12.62 17.32
C HIS A 259 7.72 -13.42 16.18
N LYS A 260 7.60 -12.94 14.95
CA LYS A 260 8.28 -13.54 13.81
C LYS A 260 9.76 -13.19 13.82
N ALA A 261 10.11 -11.95 14.19
CA ALA A 261 11.49 -11.49 14.33
C ALA A 261 12.25 -12.32 15.37
N LEU A 262 11.66 -12.56 16.55
CA LEU A 262 12.23 -13.46 17.57
C LEU A 262 12.39 -14.90 17.04
N LYS A 263 11.35 -15.42 16.37
CA LYS A 263 11.40 -16.81 15.86
C LYS A 263 12.52 -17.02 14.84
N MET A 264 12.84 -16.01 14.03
CA MET A 264 13.87 -16.08 13.00
C MET A 264 15.27 -15.65 13.48
N GLY A 265 15.40 -15.16 14.71
CA GLY A 265 16.66 -14.72 15.30
C GLY A 265 17.05 -13.28 14.92
N LEU A 266 16.12 -12.49 14.38
CA LEU A 266 16.36 -11.09 14.05
C LEU A 266 16.43 -10.23 15.30
N VAL A 267 15.65 -10.56 16.33
CA VAL A 267 15.71 -9.96 17.69
C VAL A 267 15.97 -11.05 18.71
N ASP A 268 16.58 -10.69 19.82
CA ASP A 268 17.03 -11.59 20.88
C ASP A 268 15.93 -11.80 21.94
N GLN A 269 15.10 -10.77 22.21
CA GLN A 269 14.07 -10.83 23.25
C GLN A 269 12.84 -9.97 22.86
N LEU A 270 11.65 -10.39 23.31
CA LEU A 270 10.43 -9.60 23.25
C LEU A 270 10.07 -9.08 24.63
N VAL A 271 9.58 -7.85 24.68
CA VAL A 271 9.27 -7.12 25.91
C VAL A 271 7.90 -6.43 25.78
N ASP A 272 7.19 -6.29 26.87
CA ASP A 272 6.01 -5.42 26.92
C ASP A 272 6.44 -3.95 26.70
N PRO A 273 5.68 -3.15 25.96
CA PRO A 273 6.02 -1.75 25.73
C PRO A 273 6.28 -0.94 26.99
N ALA A 274 5.54 -1.20 28.06
CA ALA A 274 5.69 -0.48 29.33
C ALA A 274 6.97 -0.83 30.11
N SER A 275 7.57 -1.98 29.81
CA SER A 275 8.77 -2.47 30.51
C SER A 275 10.05 -2.37 29.66
N LEU A 276 9.98 -1.77 28.47
CA LEU A 276 11.09 -1.82 27.51
C LEU A 276 12.38 -1.26 28.09
N GLU A 277 12.35 -0.09 28.68
CA GLU A 277 13.52 0.60 29.20
C GLU A 277 14.15 -0.15 30.38
N ALA A 278 13.34 -0.52 31.37
CA ALA A 278 13.82 -1.28 32.52
C ALA A 278 14.49 -2.60 32.12
N VAL A 279 13.86 -3.36 31.21
CA VAL A 279 14.41 -4.62 30.74
C VAL A 279 15.65 -4.41 29.85
N ALA A 280 15.73 -3.30 29.12
CA ALA A 280 16.91 -2.99 28.32
C ALA A 280 18.12 -2.65 29.19
N VAL A 281 17.91 -1.89 30.26
CA VAL A 281 18.94 -1.56 31.25
C VAL A 281 19.43 -2.84 31.96
N GLU A 282 18.52 -3.69 32.41
CA GLU A 282 18.87 -4.98 33.04
C GLU A 282 19.65 -5.89 32.08
N ALA A 283 19.22 -5.98 30.84
CA ALA A 283 19.93 -6.75 29.83
C ALA A 283 21.33 -6.19 29.53
N ALA A 284 21.47 -4.86 29.50
CA ALA A 284 22.75 -4.17 29.31
C ALA A 284 23.73 -4.48 30.43
N ALA A 285 23.30 -4.32 31.67
CA ALA A 285 24.11 -4.66 32.85
C ALA A 285 24.53 -6.14 32.84
N SER A 286 23.58 -7.03 32.56
CA SER A 286 23.83 -8.49 32.50
C SER A 286 24.73 -8.92 31.35
N LEU A 287 24.74 -8.15 30.23
CA LEU A 287 25.70 -8.40 29.15
C LEU A 287 27.10 -7.91 29.54
N ALA A 288 27.19 -6.79 30.26
CA ALA A 288 28.44 -6.19 30.71
C ALA A 288 29.18 -7.07 31.75
N ASP A 289 28.43 -7.71 32.67
CA ASP A 289 28.99 -8.64 33.65
C ASP A 289 29.11 -10.10 33.16
N GLY A 290 28.65 -10.38 31.90
CA GLY A 290 28.75 -11.70 31.28
C GLY A 290 27.71 -12.71 31.74
N SER A 291 26.76 -12.35 32.62
CA SER A 291 25.69 -13.24 33.08
C SER A 291 24.65 -13.54 31.99
N LEU A 292 24.42 -12.56 31.10
CA LEU A 292 23.62 -12.75 29.90
C LEU A 292 24.52 -12.93 28.68
N LYS A 293 24.23 -13.93 27.86
CA LYS A 293 24.86 -14.12 26.55
C LYS A 293 23.80 -14.11 25.47
N SER A 294 24.03 -13.39 24.37
CA SER A 294 23.13 -13.44 23.22
C SER A 294 23.04 -14.90 22.72
N LYS A 295 21.85 -15.50 22.89
CA LYS A 295 21.59 -16.88 22.47
C LYS A 295 21.32 -16.90 20.98
N ARG A 296 22.36 -16.65 20.18
CA ARG A 296 22.24 -16.85 18.72
C ARG A 296 21.92 -18.32 18.48
N LYS A 297 20.75 -18.60 17.91
CA LYS A 297 20.37 -19.96 17.55
C LYS A 297 21.42 -20.48 16.58
N PRO A 298 22.07 -21.62 16.87
CA PRO A 298 23.01 -22.20 15.94
C PRO A 298 22.26 -22.41 14.60
N LYS A 299 22.88 -22.00 13.51
CA LYS A 299 22.36 -22.34 12.17
C LYS A 299 22.06 -23.83 12.13
N ALA A 300 20.90 -24.22 11.61
CA ALA A 300 20.63 -25.64 11.37
C ALA A 300 21.84 -26.25 10.61
N LEU A 301 22.29 -27.43 11.00
CA LEU A 301 23.50 -28.05 10.45
C LEU A 301 23.51 -28.03 8.91
N MET A 302 22.35 -28.24 8.29
CA MET A 302 22.16 -28.14 6.85
C MET A 302 22.45 -26.72 6.32
N ASN A 303 21.99 -25.68 7.01
CA ASN A 303 22.26 -24.29 6.62
C ASN A 303 23.73 -23.94 6.82
N LYS A 304 24.36 -24.46 7.87
CA LYS A 304 25.78 -24.27 8.11
C LYS A 304 26.63 -24.92 7.00
N ILE A 305 26.32 -26.14 6.59
CA ILE A 305 27.01 -26.81 5.47
C ILE A 305 26.79 -26.04 4.16
N ILE A 306 25.56 -25.59 3.93
CA ILE A 306 25.19 -24.88 2.69
C ILE A 306 25.80 -23.49 2.62
N GLU A 307 25.85 -22.74 3.73
CA GLU A 307 26.32 -21.35 3.75
C GLU A 307 27.82 -21.22 3.99
N ASP A 308 28.41 -22.12 4.77
CA ASP A 308 29.81 -22.02 5.23
C ASP A 308 30.82 -22.81 4.36
N THR A 309 30.36 -23.68 3.44
CA THR A 309 31.26 -24.42 2.55
C THR A 309 31.20 -23.97 1.09
N PRO A 310 32.33 -23.91 0.35
CA PRO A 310 32.34 -23.54 -1.06
C PRO A 310 31.41 -24.41 -1.92
N MET A 311 31.37 -25.72 -1.65
CA MET A 311 30.51 -26.69 -2.34
C MET A 311 29.03 -26.48 -1.98
N GLY A 312 28.74 -26.24 -0.69
CA GLY A 312 27.40 -25.90 -0.23
C GLY A 312 26.91 -24.60 -0.83
N ARG A 313 27.75 -23.57 -0.86
CA ARG A 313 27.49 -22.29 -1.57
C ARG A 313 27.23 -22.51 -3.07
N SER A 314 28.04 -23.34 -3.75
CA SER A 314 27.82 -23.66 -5.16
C SER A 314 26.49 -24.40 -5.39
N ILE A 315 26.18 -25.40 -4.55
CA ILE A 315 24.89 -26.12 -4.60
C ILE A 315 23.74 -25.19 -4.25
N MET A 316 23.91 -24.31 -3.27
CA MET A 316 22.92 -23.32 -2.91
C MET A 316 22.75 -22.28 -4.03
N TRP A 317 23.85 -21.81 -4.63
CA TRP A 317 23.74 -20.93 -5.80
C TRP A 317 23.14 -21.66 -7.01
N LYS A 318 23.37 -22.95 -7.20
CA LYS A 318 22.62 -23.78 -8.16
C LYS A 318 21.16 -23.98 -7.72
N LYS A 319 20.86 -24.21 -6.44
CA LYS A 319 19.47 -24.21 -5.91
C LYS A 319 18.90 -22.82 -5.78
N VAL A 320 19.69 -21.82 -5.44
CA VAL A 320 19.34 -20.42 -5.46
C VAL A 320 19.30 -19.93 -6.91
N HIS A 321 20.09 -20.44 -7.83
CA HIS A 321 19.88 -20.29 -9.28
C HIS A 321 18.65 -21.07 -9.76
N ILE A 322 18.31 -22.19 -9.21
CA ILE A 322 17.09 -22.98 -9.49
C ILE A 322 15.90 -22.44 -8.71
N HIS A 323 16.09 -21.82 -7.51
CA HIS A 323 15.09 -21.01 -6.79
C HIS A 323 15.29 -19.49 -6.91
N MET A 324 16.41 -19.03 -7.45
CA MET A 324 16.73 -17.75 -8.04
C MET A 324 16.60 -17.75 -9.58
N GLN A 325 15.91 -18.64 -10.07
CA GLN A 325 14.75 -18.21 -10.82
C GLN A 325 13.99 -17.16 -9.99
N CYS A 326 14.52 -16.76 -8.81
CA CYS A 326 14.10 -15.51 -8.19
C CYS A 326 14.74 -14.30 -8.86
N GLY A 327 15.95 -14.27 -9.29
CA GLY A 327 16.43 -13.20 -10.18
C GLY A 327 15.74 -13.33 -11.54
N GLU A 328 15.65 -14.54 -12.14
CA GLU A 328 14.81 -14.79 -13.32
C GLU A 328 13.31 -14.79 -13.02
N LYS A 329 12.83 -15.15 -11.83
CA LYS A 329 11.43 -14.95 -11.45
C LYS A 329 11.14 -13.53 -11.01
N VAL A 330 12.05 -12.84 -10.39
CA VAL A 330 11.94 -11.39 -10.17
C VAL A 330 12.10 -10.70 -11.51
N ALA A 331 13.06 -11.01 -12.34
CA ALA A 331 13.17 -10.50 -13.70
C ALA A 331 12.00 -10.95 -14.58
N LYS A 332 11.52 -12.21 -14.52
CA LYS A 332 10.27 -12.64 -15.20
C LYS A 332 9.02 -12.05 -14.60
N SER A 333 8.94 -11.83 -13.29
CA SER A 333 7.77 -11.20 -12.66
C SER A 333 7.78 -9.68 -12.77
N THR A 334 8.93 -9.09 -12.98
CA THR A 334 9.14 -7.64 -13.11
C THR A 334 9.53 -7.23 -14.54
N GLY A 335 9.60 -8.18 -15.47
CA GLY A 335 10.06 -7.92 -16.85
C GLY A 335 11.50 -7.39 -16.95
N GLY A 336 12.32 -7.51 -15.88
CA GLY A 336 13.67 -6.94 -15.83
C GLY A 336 13.72 -5.46 -15.46
N ASN A 337 12.58 -4.84 -15.17
CA ASN A 337 12.43 -3.39 -14.96
C ASN A 337 12.82 -2.91 -13.55
N TYR A 338 13.53 -3.73 -12.77
CA TYR A 338 13.96 -3.37 -11.41
C TYR A 338 15.41 -3.82 -11.19
N PRO A 339 16.39 -3.02 -11.66
CA PRO A 339 17.82 -3.37 -11.62
C PRO A 339 18.34 -3.58 -10.18
N ASN A 340 17.78 -2.87 -9.22
CA ASN A 340 18.13 -2.98 -7.81
C ASN A 340 17.92 -4.39 -7.23
N ALA A 341 16.94 -5.14 -7.72
CA ALA A 341 16.74 -6.52 -7.28
C ALA A 341 17.90 -7.43 -7.65
N THR A 342 18.52 -7.22 -8.83
CA THR A 342 19.74 -7.92 -9.24
C THR A 342 20.92 -7.43 -8.41
N ALA A 343 21.06 -6.12 -8.22
CA ALA A 343 22.13 -5.53 -7.42
C ALA A 343 22.14 -6.06 -5.97
N ILE A 344 20.97 -6.22 -5.32
CA ILE A 344 20.83 -6.84 -3.99
C ILE A 344 21.45 -8.24 -3.96
N VAL A 345 21.12 -9.03 -4.97
CA VAL A 345 21.62 -10.41 -5.07
C VAL A 345 23.12 -10.44 -5.28
N ASP A 346 23.64 -9.55 -6.11
CA ASP A 346 25.08 -9.43 -6.40
C ASP A 346 25.85 -8.99 -5.16
N CYS A 347 25.36 -8.02 -4.38
CA CYS A 347 25.97 -7.60 -3.11
C CYS A 347 26.08 -8.76 -2.12
N ILE A 348 25.02 -9.51 -1.92
CA ILE A 348 25.03 -10.66 -1.00
C ILE A 348 26.00 -11.75 -1.52
N LYS A 349 25.99 -12.00 -2.83
CA LYS A 349 26.88 -12.98 -3.46
C LYS A 349 28.36 -12.60 -3.31
N PHE A 350 28.67 -11.36 -3.57
CA PHE A 350 30.02 -10.83 -3.44
C PHE A 350 30.51 -10.94 -1.99
N GLY A 351 29.69 -10.53 -1.02
CA GLY A 351 30.04 -10.57 0.40
C GLY A 351 30.28 -11.98 0.96
N LEU A 352 29.65 -13.01 0.39
CA LEU A 352 29.91 -14.40 0.81
C LEU A 352 31.31 -14.93 0.42
N SER A 353 32.01 -14.25 -0.48
CA SER A 353 33.34 -14.65 -0.99
C SER A 353 34.45 -13.62 -0.75
N SER A 354 34.11 -12.49 -0.13
CA SER A 354 35.00 -11.35 0.06
C SER A 354 35.16 -11.02 1.55
N SER A 355 36.12 -10.13 1.87
CA SER A 355 36.22 -9.56 3.22
C SER A 355 35.02 -8.68 3.54
N LYS A 356 34.71 -8.51 4.84
CA LYS A 356 33.63 -7.59 5.30
C LYS A 356 33.82 -6.21 4.69
N GLN A 357 35.02 -5.65 4.74
CA GLN A 357 35.31 -4.32 4.23
C GLN A 357 35.04 -4.21 2.73
N ALA A 358 35.56 -5.14 1.92
CA ALA A 358 35.33 -5.15 0.48
C ALA A 358 33.83 -5.33 0.13
N ALA A 359 33.10 -6.13 0.92
CA ALA A 359 31.67 -6.33 0.73
C ALA A 359 30.85 -5.08 1.01
N LEU A 360 31.19 -4.32 2.04
CA LEU A 360 30.52 -3.06 2.39
C LEU A 360 30.84 -1.97 1.36
N GLU A 361 32.07 -1.90 0.87
CA GLU A 361 32.45 -0.99 -0.20
C GLU A 361 31.73 -1.31 -1.51
N TYR A 362 31.57 -2.58 -1.84
CA TYR A 362 30.80 -3.02 -3.00
C TYR A 362 29.31 -2.68 -2.85
N GLU A 363 28.74 -2.89 -1.64
CA GLU A 363 27.36 -2.49 -1.33
C GLU A 363 27.16 -0.98 -1.54
N ALA A 364 28.07 -0.13 -1.00
CA ALA A 364 28.03 1.32 -1.17
C ALA A 364 28.11 1.75 -2.64
N GLN A 365 28.98 1.12 -3.42
CA GLN A 365 29.09 1.35 -4.86
C GLN A 365 27.79 1.00 -5.58
N ARG A 366 27.22 -0.19 -5.31
CA ARG A 366 25.96 -0.61 -5.93
C ARG A 366 24.77 0.26 -5.50
N PHE A 367 24.79 0.78 -4.26
CA PHE A 367 23.77 1.71 -3.78
C PHE A 367 23.76 2.99 -4.61
N SER A 368 24.93 3.63 -4.81
CA SER A 368 25.03 4.87 -5.59
C SER A 368 24.60 4.65 -7.05
N GLU A 369 25.00 3.53 -7.66
CA GLU A 369 24.59 3.18 -9.02
C GLU A 369 23.05 3.01 -9.13
N MET A 370 22.41 2.37 -8.16
CA MET A 370 20.97 2.21 -8.16
C MET A 370 20.23 3.53 -7.90
N ALA A 371 20.77 4.38 -7.05
CA ALA A 371 20.21 5.72 -6.78
C ALA A 371 20.24 6.64 -8.02
N ALA A 372 21.18 6.40 -8.96
CA ALA A 372 21.28 7.13 -10.22
C ALA A 372 20.32 6.63 -11.30
N THR A 373 19.57 5.54 -11.06
CA THR A 373 18.66 4.99 -12.07
C THR A 373 17.34 5.75 -12.15
N PRO A 374 16.75 5.91 -13.34
CA PRO A 374 15.41 6.50 -13.50
C PRO A 374 14.32 5.72 -12.77
N GLU A 375 14.50 4.40 -12.58
CA GLU A 375 13.59 3.59 -11.80
C GLU A 375 13.60 3.99 -10.31
N SER A 376 14.77 4.29 -9.75
CA SER A 376 14.90 4.76 -8.37
C SER A 376 14.27 6.14 -8.21
N GLU A 377 14.58 7.08 -9.09
CA GLU A 377 13.96 8.41 -9.12
C GLU A 377 12.43 8.32 -9.17
N SER A 378 11.90 7.48 -10.04
CA SER A 378 10.46 7.22 -10.17
C SER A 378 9.83 6.71 -8.88
N LEU A 379 10.45 5.70 -8.27
CA LEU A 379 9.92 5.04 -7.08
C LEU A 379 10.03 5.93 -5.83
N ILE A 380 11.10 6.72 -5.73
CA ILE A 380 11.25 7.73 -4.67
C ILE A 380 10.19 8.82 -4.85
N GLY A 381 10.00 9.35 -6.05
CA GLY A 381 8.98 10.36 -6.34
C GLY A 381 7.56 9.88 -5.99
N LEU A 382 7.22 8.61 -6.28
CA LEU A 382 5.96 8.02 -5.87
C LEU A 382 5.82 7.89 -4.35
N PHE A 383 6.90 7.57 -3.65
CA PHE A 383 6.91 7.50 -2.19
C PHE A 383 6.70 8.90 -1.57
N GLU A 384 7.43 9.91 -2.05
CA GLU A 384 7.30 11.30 -1.61
C GLU A 384 5.91 11.85 -1.92
N GLY A 385 5.41 11.65 -3.15
CA GLY A 385 4.07 12.05 -3.56
C GLY A 385 2.99 11.40 -2.70
N SER A 386 3.06 10.08 -2.48
CA SER A 386 2.10 9.38 -1.61
C SER A 386 2.20 9.83 -0.14
N THR A 387 3.35 10.36 0.28
CA THR A 387 3.53 10.90 1.64
C THR A 387 2.97 12.32 1.72
N ALA A 388 3.20 13.16 0.72
CA ALA A 388 2.62 14.50 0.63
C ALA A 388 1.08 14.46 0.62
N LEU A 389 0.49 13.51 -0.12
CA LEU A 389 -0.96 13.32 -0.20
C LEU A 389 -1.62 12.82 1.10
N LYS A 390 -0.85 12.43 2.12
CA LYS A 390 -1.41 12.19 3.47
C LYS A 390 -1.84 13.48 4.16
N LYS A 391 -1.33 14.63 3.74
CA LYS A 391 -1.77 15.93 4.23
C LYS A 391 -3.12 16.26 3.61
N ASN A 392 -4.15 16.38 4.45
CA ASN A 392 -5.48 16.73 4.00
C ASN A 392 -5.50 18.20 3.54
N ARG A 393 -5.74 18.43 2.25
CA ARG A 393 -5.73 19.79 1.67
C ARG A 393 -6.89 20.68 2.15
N PHE A 394 -7.97 20.08 2.66
CA PHE A 394 -9.12 20.78 3.26
C PHE A 394 -8.97 20.98 4.78
N GLY A 395 -7.80 20.69 5.34
CA GLY A 395 -7.55 20.81 6.77
C GLY A 395 -7.98 19.58 7.59
N LYS A 396 -8.03 19.74 8.90
CA LYS A 396 -8.50 18.66 9.78
C LYS A 396 -10.03 18.66 9.81
N PRO A 397 -10.70 17.48 9.70
CA PRO A 397 -12.14 17.41 9.87
C PRO A 397 -12.54 17.85 11.28
N ALA A 398 -13.65 18.59 11.38
CA ALA A 398 -14.18 19.07 12.66
C ALA A 398 -14.48 17.90 13.63
N LYS A 399 -14.95 16.77 13.07
CA LYS A 399 -15.26 15.55 13.82
C LYS A 399 -14.63 14.34 13.13
N LYS A 400 -14.03 13.48 13.94
CA LYS A 400 -13.49 12.21 13.44
C LYS A 400 -14.63 11.21 13.26
N VAL A 401 -14.89 10.79 12.02
CA VAL A 401 -15.91 9.78 11.68
C VAL A 401 -15.56 8.44 12.32
N LYS A 402 -16.44 7.90 13.15
CA LYS A 402 -16.30 6.58 13.82
C LYS A 402 -17.29 5.55 13.30
N LYS A 403 -18.43 6.00 12.79
CA LYS A 403 -19.51 5.16 12.32
C LYS A 403 -19.86 5.50 10.87
N VAL A 404 -19.69 4.52 9.98
CA VAL A 404 -19.95 4.63 8.54
C VAL A 404 -21.10 3.73 8.17
N ALA A 405 -22.12 4.26 7.46
CA ALA A 405 -23.14 3.45 6.81
C ALA A 405 -22.72 3.16 5.37
N VAL A 406 -22.80 1.91 4.94
CA VAL A 406 -22.50 1.49 3.56
C VAL A 406 -23.80 1.00 2.94
N LEU A 407 -24.25 1.61 1.86
CA LEU A 407 -25.46 1.27 1.11
C LEU A 407 -25.07 0.45 -0.12
N GLY A 408 -25.58 -0.78 -0.17
CA GLY A 408 -25.17 -1.82 -1.13
C GLY A 408 -24.13 -2.77 -0.53
N ALA A 409 -24.45 -4.07 -0.47
CA ALA A 409 -23.58 -5.12 0.05
C ALA A 409 -22.95 -5.98 -1.06
N GLY A 410 -22.97 -5.48 -2.29
CA GLY A 410 -22.24 -6.06 -3.43
C GLY A 410 -20.73 -6.01 -3.24
N LEU A 411 -19.97 -6.39 -4.29
CA LEU A 411 -18.50 -6.47 -4.24
C LEU A 411 -17.84 -5.19 -3.74
N MET A 412 -18.27 -4.03 -4.25
CA MET A 412 -17.72 -2.73 -3.85
C MET A 412 -18.08 -2.37 -2.42
N GLY A 413 -19.37 -2.41 -2.06
CA GLY A 413 -19.82 -2.05 -0.70
C GLY A 413 -19.27 -2.99 0.38
N ALA A 414 -19.23 -4.31 0.14
CA ALA A 414 -18.60 -5.26 1.04
C ALA A 414 -17.08 -4.97 1.21
N GLY A 415 -16.41 -4.60 0.12
CA GLY A 415 -15.00 -4.20 0.17
C GLY A 415 -14.77 -2.91 0.97
N ILE A 416 -15.63 -1.89 0.80
CA ILE A 416 -15.59 -0.61 1.56
C ILE A 416 -15.88 -0.89 3.04
N ALA A 417 -16.89 -1.71 3.34
CA ALA A 417 -17.22 -2.14 4.70
C ALA A 417 -16.03 -2.86 5.36
N GLN A 418 -15.36 -3.76 4.63
CA GLN A 418 -14.19 -4.48 5.11
C GLN A 418 -13.07 -3.54 5.52
N VAL A 419 -12.64 -2.64 4.62
CA VAL A 419 -11.49 -1.75 4.92
C VAL A 419 -11.81 -0.78 6.04
N SER A 420 -13.06 -0.35 6.19
CA SER A 420 -13.53 0.49 7.29
C SER A 420 -13.48 -0.26 8.63
N ALA A 421 -14.03 -1.48 8.69
CA ALA A 421 -14.06 -2.30 9.90
C ALA A 421 -12.66 -2.75 10.35
N GLU A 422 -11.78 -3.11 9.42
CA GLU A 422 -10.38 -3.46 9.69
C GLU A 422 -9.60 -2.30 10.33
N LYS A 423 -10.01 -1.06 10.06
CA LYS A 423 -9.39 0.16 10.62
C LYS A 423 -10.11 0.73 11.83
N GLY A 424 -11.05 -0.03 12.39
CA GLY A 424 -11.65 0.28 13.68
C GLY A 424 -12.94 1.10 13.62
N MET A 425 -13.50 1.34 12.44
CA MET A 425 -14.79 2.01 12.29
C MET A 425 -15.94 1.02 12.51
N THR A 426 -17.03 1.47 13.11
CA THR A 426 -18.29 0.72 13.11
C THR A 426 -18.95 0.89 11.75
N VAL A 427 -19.40 -0.21 11.15
CA VAL A 427 -19.96 -0.21 9.80
C VAL A 427 -21.40 -0.71 9.85
N LEU A 428 -22.32 0.11 9.36
CA LEU A 428 -23.73 -0.24 9.14
C LEU A 428 -23.86 -0.69 7.68
N LEU A 429 -23.80 -1.98 7.42
CA LEU A 429 -23.89 -2.52 6.06
C LEU A 429 -25.33 -2.81 5.71
N LYS A 430 -25.92 -1.99 4.81
CA LYS A 430 -27.33 -2.10 4.42
C LYS A 430 -27.49 -2.49 2.96
N ASP A 431 -28.37 -3.44 2.70
CA ASP A 431 -28.85 -3.77 1.36
C ASP A 431 -30.34 -4.15 1.39
N ARG A 432 -30.94 -4.33 0.20
CA ARG A 432 -32.29 -4.82 0.07
C ARG A 432 -32.37 -6.28 0.45
N GLN A 433 -33.54 -6.69 0.90
CA GLN A 433 -33.90 -8.09 1.05
C GLN A 433 -34.37 -8.61 -0.31
N GLU A 434 -33.56 -9.42 -0.98
CA GLU A 434 -33.97 -10.13 -2.19
C GLU A 434 -34.54 -11.53 -1.80
N GLY A 435 -35.83 -11.77 -2.08
CA GLY A 435 -36.48 -13.08 -2.07
C GLY A 435 -37.10 -13.54 -0.74
N LEU A 436 -38.15 -14.32 -0.85
CA LEU A 436 -38.90 -14.92 0.23
C LEU A 436 -38.05 -15.77 1.19
N LEU A 437 -38.12 -15.40 2.45
CA LEU A 437 -38.04 -16.22 3.67
C LEU A 437 -37.20 -17.51 3.66
N CYS A 438 -36.19 -17.54 4.48
CA CYS A 438 -35.86 -18.60 5.45
C CYS A 438 -34.35 -18.72 5.79
N CYS A 439 -33.42 -18.15 5.03
CA CYS A 439 -31.99 -18.31 5.38
C CYS A 439 -31.27 -16.99 5.29
N TRP A 440 -30.65 -16.57 6.37
CA TRP A 440 -29.73 -15.40 6.46
C TRP A 440 -28.60 -15.41 5.41
N ASP A 441 -28.29 -16.58 4.83
CA ASP A 441 -27.25 -16.79 3.84
C ASP A 441 -27.62 -16.35 2.41
N SER A 442 -28.88 -16.11 2.10
CA SER A 442 -29.33 -15.79 0.74
C SER A 442 -29.54 -14.31 0.48
N ALA A 443 -29.64 -13.46 1.52
CA ALA A 443 -29.72 -12.01 1.37
C ALA A 443 -28.38 -11.44 0.89
N SER A 444 -28.42 -10.38 0.07
CA SER A 444 -27.21 -9.70 -0.44
C SER A 444 -26.30 -9.25 0.71
N VAL A 445 -26.86 -8.82 1.84
CA VAL A 445 -26.12 -8.46 3.07
C VAL A 445 -25.37 -9.67 3.64
N GLY A 446 -25.96 -10.87 3.64
CA GLY A 446 -25.31 -12.11 4.08
C GLY A 446 -24.11 -12.44 3.21
N LYS A 447 -24.21 -12.32 1.88
CA LYS A 447 -23.09 -12.51 0.94
C LYS A 447 -21.98 -11.50 1.19
N GLY A 448 -22.32 -10.23 1.41
CA GLY A 448 -21.35 -9.17 1.73
C GLY A 448 -20.62 -9.44 3.06
N THR A 449 -21.35 -9.85 4.09
CA THR A 449 -20.74 -10.20 5.39
C THR A 449 -19.86 -11.44 5.28
N SER A 450 -20.30 -12.47 4.56
CA SER A 450 -19.49 -13.68 4.29
C SER A 450 -18.20 -13.34 3.55
N TYR A 451 -18.26 -12.48 2.53
CA TYR A 451 -17.08 -12.00 1.81
C TYR A 451 -16.05 -11.36 2.76
N ILE A 452 -16.51 -10.48 3.69
CA ILE A 452 -15.63 -9.83 4.68
C ILE A 452 -14.99 -10.88 5.59
N MET A 453 -15.75 -11.83 6.11
CA MET A 453 -15.26 -12.84 7.04
C MET A 453 -14.35 -13.87 6.36
N ASP A 454 -14.61 -14.26 5.12
CA ASP A 454 -13.75 -15.14 4.33
C ASP A 454 -12.39 -14.51 4.07
N ASN A 455 -12.34 -13.21 3.74
CA ASN A 455 -11.10 -12.47 3.58
C ASN A 455 -10.33 -12.36 4.90
N ALA A 456 -11.00 -12.12 6.02
CA ALA A 456 -10.39 -12.10 7.35
C ALA A 456 -9.84 -13.47 7.74
N ALA A 457 -10.60 -14.55 7.50
CA ALA A 457 -10.17 -15.94 7.73
C ALA A 457 -8.95 -16.32 6.86
N ALA A 458 -8.92 -15.86 5.60
CA ALA A 458 -7.77 -16.05 4.72
C ALA A 458 -6.52 -15.31 5.23
N LYS A 459 -6.66 -14.09 5.80
CA LYS A 459 -5.57 -13.36 6.46
C LYS A 459 -5.10 -14.08 7.74
N LEU A 460 -6.02 -14.61 8.55
CA LEU A 460 -5.72 -15.43 9.74
C LEU A 460 -4.93 -16.69 9.33
N LYS A 461 -5.39 -17.44 8.34
CA LYS A 461 -4.69 -18.64 7.81
C LYS A 461 -3.28 -18.31 7.34
N LYS A 462 -3.07 -17.15 6.73
CA LYS A 462 -1.76 -16.65 6.30
C LYS A 462 -0.94 -16.00 7.44
N ARG A 463 -1.43 -16.02 8.69
CA ARG A 463 -0.83 -15.37 9.87
C ARG A 463 -0.56 -13.87 9.69
N ARG A 464 -1.43 -13.21 8.91
CA ARG A 464 -1.40 -11.76 8.70
C ARG A 464 -2.38 -11.01 9.59
N MET A 465 -3.22 -11.76 10.33
CA MET A 465 -4.23 -11.30 11.27
C MET A 465 -4.33 -12.31 12.41
N THR A 466 -4.58 -11.85 13.62
CA THR A 466 -4.86 -12.70 14.78
C THR A 466 -6.34 -13.07 14.83
N LYS A 467 -6.71 -14.07 15.64
CA LYS A 467 -8.12 -14.45 15.85
C LYS A 467 -8.90 -13.28 16.47
N TYR A 468 -8.28 -12.58 17.44
CA TYR A 468 -8.88 -11.41 18.08
C TYR A 468 -9.16 -10.28 17.06
N GLU A 469 -8.21 -9.97 16.19
CA GLU A 469 -8.41 -8.98 15.12
C GLU A 469 -9.54 -9.38 14.17
N MET A 470 -9.64 -10.68 13.82
CA MET A 470 -10.73 -11.20 12.98
C MET A 470 -12.09 -11.04 13.65
N ASP A 471 -12.21 -11.42 14.91
CA ASP A 471 -13.45 -11.31 15.67
C ASP A 471 -13.86 -9.84 15.88
N ALA A 472 -12.87 -8.96 16.10
CA ALA A 472 -13.08 -7.52 16.19
C ALA A 472 -13.60 -6.92 14.87
N VAL A 473 -13.14 -7.42 13.70
CA VAL A 473 -13.70 -7.00 12.40
C VAL A 473 -15.17 -7.43 12.30
N GLY A 474 -15.49 -8.69 12.64
CA GLY A 474 -16.85 -9.20 12.59
C GLY A 474 -17.81 -8.41 13.49
N SER A 475 -17.39 -8.07 14.71
CA SER A 475 -18.22 -7.32 15.67
C SER A 475 -18.48 -5.85 15.28
N ARG A 476 -17.66 -5.27 14.38
CA ARG A 476 -17.83 -3.91 13.89
C ARG A 476 -18.80 -3.81 12.71
N VAL A 477 -19.08 -4.89 12.01
CA VAL A 477 -20.02 -4.89 10.87
C VAL A 477 -21.42 -5.28 11.36
N ILE A 478 -22.35 -4.34 11.25
CA ILE A 478 -23.75 -4.50 11.62
C ILE A 478 -24.54 -4.65 10.32
N PRO A 479 -25.01 -5.88 10.00
CA PRO A 479 -25.82 -6.11 8.81
C PRO A 479 -27.25 -5.58 9.03
N LEU A 480 -27.77 -4.85 8.05
CA LEU A 480 -29.09 -4.23 8.06
C LEU A 480 -29.83 -4.51 6.75
N THR A 481 -31.11 -4.74 6.85
CA THR A 481 -32.01 -4.90 5.71
C THR A 481 -33.12 -3.84 5.73
N ASP A 482 -33.96 -3.83 4.70
CA ASP A 482 -35.14 -2.95 4.66
C ASP A 482 -36.27 -3.43 5.60
N GLU A 483 -36.14 -4.59 6.23
CA GLU A 483 -37.13 -5.14 7.11
C GLU A 483 -37.21 -4.37 8.43
N GLY A 484 -38.41 -3.87 8.74
CA GLY A 484 -38.65 -3.08 9.93
C GLY A 484 -37.93 -1.74 10.00
N ASP A 485 -37.91 -1.13 11.19
CA ASP A 485 -37.36 0.21 11.43
C ASP A 485 -35.96 0.17 12.02
N LEU A 486 -35.34 -1.00 12.11
CA LEU A 486 -34.03 -1.14 12.77
C LEU A 486 -32.96 -0.33 12.06
N TRP A 487 -32.88 -0.36 10.73
CA TRP A 487 -31.93 0.39 9.96
C TRP A 487 -32.10 1.91 10.14
N LYS A 488 -33.32 2.42 10.25
CA LYS A 488 -33.64 3.83 10.47
C LYS A 488 -33.04 4.32 11.80
N ARG A 489 -33.21 3.53 12.89
CA ARG A 489 -32.63 3.83 14.20
C ARG A 489 -31.11 3.85 14.17
N HIS A 490 -30.49 2.93 13.45
CA HIS A 490 -29.03 2.88 13.31
C HIS A 490 -28.51 4.07 12.50
N PHE A 491 -29.22 4.48 11.45
CA PHE A 491 -28.83 5.59 10.59
C PHE A 491 -28.87 6.93 11.31
N ALA A 492 -29.73 7.11 12.30
CA ALA A 492 -29.75 8.30 13.17
C ALA A 492 -28.43 8.55 13.90
N SER A 493 -27.51 7.59 13.91
CA SER A 493 -26.17 7.73 14.50
C SER A 493 -25.02 7.58 13.50
N ALA A 494 -25.32 7.51 12.20
CA ALA A 494 -24.30 7.47 11.17
C ALA A 494 -23.65 8.86 11.01
N GLU A 495 -22.33 8.88 10.87
CA GLU A 495 -21.55 10.11 10.71
C GLU A 495 -21.14 10.34 9.26
N MET A 496 -21.12 9.27 8.48
CA MET A 496 -20.92 9.26 7.03
C MET A 496 -21.68 8.12 6.40
N VAL A 497 -22.27 8.34 5.26
CA VAL A 497 -22.81 7.32 4.36
C VAL A 497 -21.88 7.16 3.18
N ILE A 498 -21.64 5.92 2.74
CA ILE A 498 -20.96 5.62 1.47
C ILE A 498 -21.90 4.75 0.65
N GLU A 499 -22.46 5.32 -0.41
CA GLU A 499 -23.38 4.65 -1.30
C GLU A 499 -22.60 3.89 -2.39
N ALA A 500 -22.92 2.61 -2.56
CA ALA A 500 -22.34 1.69 -3.53
C ALA A 500 -23.42 0.82 -4.21
N VAL A 501 -24.59 1.43 -4.52
CA VAL A 501 -25.67 0.80 -5.27
C VAL A 501 -25.38 0.80 -6.78
N PRO A 502 -26.12 0.07 -7.61
CA PRO A 502 -25.92 0.08 -9.07
C PRO A 502 -25.91 1.48 -9.69
N GLU A 503 -25.15 1.62 -10.79
CA GLU A 503 -24.89 2.89 -11.47
C GLU A 503 -26.13 3.35 -12.27
N ASN A 504 -27.09 3.94 -11.55
CA ASN A 504 -28.31 4.49 -12.10
C ASN A 504 -28.71 5.73 -11.31
N LEU A 505 -28.84 6.87 -11.97
CA LEU A 505 -29.08 8.17 -11.35
C LEU A 505 -30.38 8.21 -10.55
N ASP A 506 -31.49 7.71 -11.13
CA ASP A 506 -32.80 7.70 -10.45
C ASP A 506 -32.79 6.82 -9.19
N LEU A 507 -32.04 5.71 -9.25
CA LEU A 507 -31.88 4.85 -8.07
C LEU A 507 -31.09 5.59 -6.99
N LYS A 508 -30.01 6.27 -7.35
CA LYS A 508 -29.18 7.04 -6.40
C LYS A 508 -29.97 8.20 -5.80
N HIS A 509 -30.79 8.88 -6.59
CA HIS A 509 -31.73 9.91 -6.10
C HIS A 509 -32.71 9.37 -5.06
N ARG A 510 -33.33 8.23 -5.33
CA ARG A 510 -34.25 7.59 -4.34
C ARG A 510 -33.51 7.18 -3.07
N VAL A 511 -32.31 6.63 -3.20
CA VAL A 511 -31.52 6.18 -2.06
C VAL A 511 -31.10 7.34 -1.16
N ILE A 512 -30.63 8.45 -1.73
CA ILE A 512 -30.24 9.62 -0.93
C ILE A 512 -31.46 10.23 -0.23
N GLN A 513 -32.59 10.40 -0.94
CA GLN A 513 -33.83 10.92 -0.37
C GLN A 513 -34.37 10.06 0.78
N GLN A 514 -34.30 8.73 0.66
CA GLN A 514 -34.69 7.80 1.72
C GLN A 514 -33.76 7.87 2.93
N ALA A 515 -32.44 7.87 2.68
CA ALA A 515 -31.46 7.86 3.75
C ALA A 515 -31.49 9.16 4.57
N GLU A 516 -31.56 10.31 3.91
CA GLU A 516 -31.52 11.62 4.57
C GLU A 516 -32.64 11.89 5.55
N GLN A 517 -33.77 11.17 5.45
CA GLN A 517 -34.88 11.28 6.41
C GLN A 517 -34.49 10.86 7.82
N PHE A 518 -33.44 10.03 7.94
CA PHE A 518 -33.02 9.43 9.21
C PHE A 518 -31.58 9.79 9.60
N LEU A 519 -30.84 10.47 8.72
CA LEU A 519 -29.45 10.85 8.96
C LEU A 519 -29.34 12.17 9.74
N PRO A 520 -28.33 12.31 10.62
CA PRO A 520 -27.99 13.58 11.24
C PRO A 520 -27.75 14.67 10.19
N GLU A 521 -27.97 15.95 10.57
CA GLU A 521 -27.82 17.07 9.66
C GLU A 521 -26.35 17.26 9.18
N ASP A 522 -25.39 16.92 10.03
CA ASP A 522 -23.97 17.00 9.77
C ASP A 522 -23.38 15.73 9.10
N CYS A 523 -24.23 14.74 8.79
CA CYS A 523 -23.79 13.51 8.15
C CYS A 523 -23.33 13.78 6.70
N VAL A 524 -22.14 13.32 6.36
CA VAL A 524 -21.62 13.37 4.99
C VAL A 524 -22.20 12.24 4.17
N PHE A 525 -22.70 12.54 2.99
CA PHE A 525 -23.18 11.55 2.02
C PHE A 525 -22.19 11.38 0.88
N ALA A 526 -21.46 10.29 0.88
CA ALA A 526 -20.51 9.95 -0.16
C ALA A 526 -21.12 8.95 -1.16
N THR A 527 -20.82 9.09 -2.45
CA THR A 527 -21.22 8.16 -3.50
C THR A 527 -20.00 7.50 -4.15
N ASN A 528 -20.05 6.19 -4.38
CA ASN A 528 -18.99 5.43 -5.07
C ASN A 528 -19.32 5.28 -6.57
N THR A 529 -19.92 6.30 -7.18
CA THR A 529 -20.14 6.33 -8.64
C THR A 529 -18.80 6.29 -9.38
N SER A 530 -18.78 5.68 -10.56
CA SER A 530 -17.59 5.59 -11.42
C SER A 530 -17.61 6.58 -12.58
N ALA A 531 -18.78 7.14 -12.90
CA ALA A 531 -18.96 7.98 -14.08
C ALA A 531 -19.97 9.10 -13.90
N LEU A 532 -21.06 8.89 -13.12
CA LEU A 532 -22.13 9.87 -12.97
C LEU A 532 -21.62 11.12 -12.25
N PRO A 533 -21.95 12.34 -12.75
CA PRO A 533 -21.53 13.58 -12.10
C PRO A 533 -22.07 13.69 -10.68
N ILE A 534 -21.21 14.06 -9.75
CA ILE A 534 -21.58 14.19 -8.32
C ILE A 534 -22.62 15.28 -8.15
N ARG A 535 -22.51 16.40 -8.92
CA ARG A 535 -23.48 17.50 -8.93
C ARG A 535 -24.89 17.03 -9.28
N ASP A 536 -25.03 16.04 -10.18
CA ASP A 536 -26.34 15.53 -10.56
C ASP A 536 -26.95 14.64 -9.47
N ILE A 537 -26.14 13.83 -8.80
CA ILE A 537 -26.54 13.05 -7.64
C ILE A 537 -26.94 13.97 -6.47
N ALA A 538 -26.18 15.06 -6.26
CA ALA A 538 -26.42 16.01 -5.18
C ALA A 538 -27.75 16.78 -5.31
N LYS A 539 -28.31 16.89 -6.54
CA LYS A 539 -29.63 17.54 -6.77
C LYS A 539 -30.77 16.90 -5.98
N ALA A 540 -30.67 15.63 -5.67
CA ALA A 540 -31.69 14.92 -4.89
C ALA A 540 -31.56 15.11 -3.38
N SER A 541 -30.45 15.66 -2.92
CA SER A 541 -30.15 15.89 -1.51
C SER A 541 -30.78 17.18 -1.01
N LYS A 542 -31.30 17.16 0.23
CA LYS A 542 -31.69 18.37 0.95
C LYS A 542 -30.48 19.16 1.47
N ARG A 543 -29.30 18.53 1.46
CA ARG A 543 -28.03 19.05 1.97
C ARG A 543 -26.91 18.83 0.96
N PRO A 544 -26.99 19.40 -0.25
CA PRO A 544 -26.03 19.16 -1.32
C PRO A 544 -24.59 19.47 -0.91
N GLN A 545 -24.40 20.42 0.03
CA GLN A 545 -23.08 20.78 0.57
C GLN A 545 -22.40 19.62 1.35
N ASN A 546 -23.15 18.61 1.76
CA ASN A 546 -22.62 17.41 2.43
C ASN A 546 -22.43 16.24 1.48
N VAL A 547 -22.69 16.42 0.18
CA VAL A 547 -22.52 15.37 -0.83
C VAL A 547 -21.13 15.45 -1.44
N VAL A 548 -20.45 14.27 -1.58
CA VAL A 548 -19.11 14.16 -2.14
C VAL A 548 -18.93 12.81 -2.86
N GLY A 549 -18.14 12.77 -3.91
CA GLY A 549 -17.71 11.52 -4.53
C GLY A 549 -16.57 10.87 -3.74
N MET A 550 -16.66 9.56 -3.54
CA MET A 550 -15.58 8.70 -3.03
C MET A 550 -15.44 7.47 -3.94
N HIS A 551 -14.72 7.63 -5.03
CA HIS A 551 -14.57 6.60 -6.05
C HIS A 551 -13.48 5.60 -5.69
N TYR A 552 -13.90 4.40 -5.27
CA TYR A 552 -13.01 3.28 -4.94
C TYR A 552 -12.78 2.39 -6.15
N PHE A 553 -11.60 1.79 -6.22
CA PHE A 553 -11.21 0.86 -7.28
C PHE A 553 -11.33 -0.60 -6.83
N SER A 554 -11.77 -1.46 -7.75
CA SER A 554 -11.96 -2.90 -7.49
C SER A 554 -10.66 -3.70 -7.70
N PRO A 555 -10.32 -4.65 -6.78
CA PRO A 555 -10.97 -4.98 -5.50
C PRO A 555 -10.59 -3.98 -4.39
N VAL A 556 -11.57 -3.41 -3.71
CA VAL A 556 -11.36 -2.34 -2.70
C VAL A 556 -10.28 -2.66 -1.66
N PRO A 557 -10.18 -3.87 -1.08
CA PRO A 557 -9.14 -4.15 -0.08
C PRO A 557 -7.71 -4.19 -0.64
N MET A 558 -7.53 -4.22 -1.96
CA MET A 558 -6.22 -4.35 -2.61
C MET A 558 -5.78 -3.06 -3.29
N MET A 559 -6.72 -2.32 -3.89
CA MET A 559 -6.41 -1.10 -4.63
C MET A 559 -6.10 0.05 -3.67
N PRO A 560 -4.93 0.69 -3.80
CA PRO A 560 -4.51 1.72 -2.85
C PRO A 560 -5.14 3.09 -3.10
N LEU A 561 -5.62 3.39 -4.32
CA LEU A 561 -6.19 4.68 -4.70
C LEU A 561 -7.61 4.87 -4.20
N LEU A 562 -7.93 6.13 -3.88
CA LEU A 562 -9.28 6.65 -3.70
C LEU A 562 -9.34 8.06 -4.31
N GLU A 563 -10.21 8.27 -5.28
CA GLU A 563 -10.52 9.60 -5.79
C GLU A 563 -11.59 10.24 -4.90
N ILE A 564 -11.33 11.46 -4.45
CA ILE A 564 -12.28 12.31 -3.74
C ILE A 564 -12.75 13.39 -4.72
N ILE A 565 -14.05 13.42 -4.95
CA ILE A 565 -14.66 14.25 -5.99
C ILE A 565 -15.66 15.22 -5.33
N PRO A 566 -15.22 16.41 -4.89
CA PRO A 566 -16.14 17.47 -4.50
C PRO A 566 -16.78 18.05 -5.77
N HIS A 567 -18.11 18.30 -5.74
CA HIS A 567 -18.76 19.16 -6.71
C HIS A 567 -18.72 20.61 -6.23
N ASP A 568 -19.09 21.57 -7.06
CA ASP A 568 -18.96 23.00 -6.76
C ASP A 568 -19.68 23.45 -5.48
N GLY A 569 -20.72 22.73 -5.05
CA GLY A 569 -21.46 23.00 -3.82
C GLY A 569 -20.96 22.21 -2.59
N THR A 570 -19.98 21.31 -2.73
CA THR A 570 -19.46 20.50 -1.61
C THR A 570 -18.70 21.38 -0.62
N SER A 571 -19.02 21.28 0.67
CA SER A 571 -18.31 22.02 1.72
C SER A 571 -16.92 21.41 1.98
N ASP A 572 -15.96 22.28 2.36
CA ASP A 572 -14.62 21.83 2.78
C ASP A 572 -14.68 20.84 3.96
N ALA A 573 -15.68 20.98 4.84
CA ALA A 573 -15.88 20.07 5.96
C ALA A 573 -16.23 18.64 5.49
N ALA A 574 -17.11 18.52 4.49
CA ALA A 574 -17.47 17.22 3.90
C ALA A 574 -16.29 16.60 3.14
N ALA A 575 -15.58 17.39 2.35
CA ALA A 575 -14.39 16.96 1.62
C ALA A 575 -13.27 16.55 2.59
N ALA A 576 -13.03 17.31 3.67
CA ALA A 576 -12.06 16.97 4.72
C ALA A 576 -12.37 15.64 5.40
N ALA A 577 -13.67 15.40 5.71
CA ALA A 577 -14.11 14.15 6.32
C ALA A 577 -13.91 12.95 5.37
N ALA A 578 -14.18 13.12 4.07
CA ALA A 578 -13.97 12.08 3.05
C ALA A 578 -12.48 11.71 2.93
N VAL A 579 -11.58 12.69 2.85
CA VAL A 579 -10.12 12.46 2.80
C VAL A 579 -9.64 11.78 4.09
N ASP A 580 -10.10 12.21 5.29
CA ASP A 580 -9.72 11.57 6.56
C ASP A 580 -10.16 10.11 6.62
N VAL A 581 -11.41 9.82 6.24
CA VAL A 581 -11.92 8.43 6.21
C VAL A 581 -11.12 7.58 5.24
N GLY A 582 -10.88 8.06 4.01
CA GLY A 582 -10.07 7.37 3.02
C GLY A 582 -8.65 7.07 3.52
N GLY A 583 -7.96 8.08 4.08
CA GLY A 583 -6.63 7.92 4.67
C GLY A 583 -6.60 6.90 5.81
N ARG A 584 -7.61 6.92 6.70
CA ARG A 584 -7.73 5.91 7.78
C ARG A 584 -8.06 4.52 7.27
N GLN A 585 -8.77 4.38 6.15
CA GLN A 585 -8.97 3.09 5.47
C GLN A 585 -7.68 2.55 4.85
N GLY A 586 -6.61 3.36 4.80
CA GLY A 586 -5.32 3.01 4.21
C GLY A 586 -5.24 3.29 2.72
N LYS A 587 -6.08 4.21 2.24
CA LYS A 587 -6.06 4.70 0.86
C LYS A 587 -5.12 5.90 0.72
N THR A 588 -4.57 6.05 -0.47
CA THR A 588 -3.95 7.29 -0.93
C THR A 588 -5.04 8.06 -1.66
N CYS A 589 -5.41 9.23 -1.12
CA CYS A 589 -6.48 10.04 -1.68
C CYS A 589 -5.90 11.08 -2.62
N ILE A 590 -6.42 11.16 -3.84
CA ILE A 590 -6.27 12.32 -4.73
C ILE A 590 -7.60 13.06 -4.78
N VAL A 591 -7.56 14.37 -5.00
CA VAL A 591 -8.76 15.17 -5.16
C VAL A 591 -8.87 15.57 -6.61
N VAL A 592 -10.01 15.28 -7.23
CA VAL A 592 -10.27 15.50 -8.64
C VAL A 592 -11.57 16.26 -8.84
N LYS A 593 -11.69 17.00 -9.95
CA LYS A 593 -12.93 17.72 -10.30
C LYS A 593 -14.05 16.74 -10.67
N ASP A 594 -15.28 17.21 -10.47
CA ASP A 594 -16.51 16.54 -10.90
C ASP A 594 -16.70 16.66 -12.41
N VAL A 595 -16.05 15.79 -13.16
CA VAL A 595 -16.11 15.68 -14.62
C VAL A 595 -16.36 14.23 -15.05
N PRO A 596 -16.84 13.98 -16.27
CA PRO A 596 -17.05 12.62 -16.77
C PRO A 596 -15.80 11.74 -16.65
N GLY A 597 -15.94 10.59 -15.96
CA GLY A 597 -14.85 9.64 -15.74
C GLY A 597 -13.78 10.08 -14.76
N PHE A 598 -13.93 11.22 -14.11
CA PHE A 598 -13.01 11.82 -13.12
C PHE A 598 -11.57 11.91 -13.67
N TYR A 599 -10.59 11.24 -13.09
CA TYR A 599 -9.23 11.21 -13.62
C TYR A 599 -8.85 9.84 -14.22
N VAL A 600 -8.94 8.77 -13.42
CA VAL A 600 -8.41 7.46 -13.85
C VAL A 600 -9.22 6.87 -15.01
N ASN A 601 -10.55 6.86 -14.90
CA ASN A 601 -11.40 6.35 -15.97
C ASN A 601 -11.34 7.22 -17.22
N ARG A 602 -11.18 8.54 -17.06
CA ARG A 602 -10.99 9.47 -18.15
C ARG A 602 -9.70 9.18 -18.94
N CYS A 603 -8.59 8.90 -18.26
CA CYS A 603 -7.34 8.48 -18.92
C CYS A 603 -7.45 7.08 -19.53
N LEU A 604 -8.23 6.19 -18.91
CA LEU A 604 -8.41 4.83 -19.38
C LEU A 604 -9.29 4.78 -20.66
N GLY A 605 -10.21 5.73 -20.85
CA GLY A 605 -11.10 5.79 -22.01
C GLY A 605 -10.35 5.76 -23.34
N PRO A 606 -9.52 6.76 -23.66
CA PRO A 606 -8.71 6.78 -24.90
C PRO A 606 -7.80 5.58 -25.06
N PHE A 607 -7.27 5.04 -23.96
CA PHE A 607 -6.45 3.83 -23.94
C PHE A 607 -7.26 2.59 -24.40
N LEU A 608 -8.52 2.46 -23.96
CA LEU A 608 -9.40 1.36 -24.38
C LEU A 608 -9.87 1.52 -25.82
N VAL A 609 -10.17 2.74 -26.28
CA VAL A 609 -10.48 3.02 -27.69
C VAL A 609 -9.32 2.60 -28.58
N GLU A 610 -8.09 2.93 -28.20
CA GLU A 610 -6.90 2.53 -28.93
C GLU A 610 -6.68 1.01 -28.92
N THR A 611 -7.07 0.33 -27.83
CA THR A 611 -7.11 -1.14 -27.78
C THR A 611 -8.01 -1.70 -28.90
N CYS A 612 -9.21 -1.13 -29.06
CA CYS A 612 -10.12 -1.54 -30.13
C CYS A 612 -9.53 -1.25 -31.52
N ALA A 613 -8.96 -0.06 -31.74
CA ALA A 613 -8.31 0.32 -32.98
C ALA A 613 -7.19 -0.65 -33.39
N LEU A 614 -6.34 -1.04 -32.48
CA LEU A 614 -5.25 -1.99 -32.72
C LEU A 614 -5.77 -3.40 -33.05
N VAL A 615 -6.85 -3.83 -32.39
CA VAL A 615 -7.50 -5.10 -32.65
C VAL A 615 -8.17 -5.10 -34.06
N GLU A 616 -8.80 -3.99 -34.43
CA GLU A 616 -9.37 -3.78 -35.76
C GLU A 616 -8.29 -3.78 -36.86
N ALA A 617 -7.14 -3.19 -36.57
CA ALA A 617 -5.97 -3.20 -37.45
C ALA A 617 -5.28 -4.59 -37.55
N GLY A 618 -5.81 -5.61 -36.89
CA GLY A 618 -5.33 -6.99 -37.00
C GLY A 618 -4.30 -7.40 -35.94
N VAL A 619 -4.01 -6.57 -34.94
CA VAL A 619 -3.14 -6.96 -33.82
C VAL A 619 -3.82 -8.05 -33.00
N GLY A 620 -3.15 -9.18 -32.83
CA GLY A 620 -3.70 -10.32 -32.08
C GLY A 620 -3.90 -9.99 -30.58
N LEU A 621 -5.01 -10.48 -30.01
CA LEU A 621 -5.36 -10.22 -28.59
C LEU A 621 -4.26 -10.63 -27.60
N GLU A 622 -3.67 -11.83 -27.80
CA GLU A 622 -2.57 -12.31 -26.96
C GLU A 622 -1.27 -11.52 -27.18
N GLN A 623 -1.02 -11.07 -28.41
CA GLN A 623 0.13 -10.21 -28.73
C GLN A 623 0.00 -8.88 -28.00
N LEU A 624 -1.16 -8.24 -28.07
CA LEU A 624 -1.40 -6.95 -27.43
C LEU A 624 -1.23 -7.06 -25.89
N ASP A 625 -1.81 -8.08 -25.26
CA ASP A 625 -1.58 -8.37 -23.84
C ASP A 625 -0.10 -8.56 -23.51
N LYS A 626 0.64 -9.30 -24.34
CA LYS A 626 2.07 -9.57 -24.12
C LYS A 626 2.92 -8.31 -24.29
N VAL A 627 2.65 -7.52 -25.31
CA VAL A 627 3.38 -6.28 -25.61
C VAL A 627 3.20 -5.27 -24.49
N MET A 628 1.98 -5.05 -24.01
CA MET A 628 1.72 -4.10 -22.95
C MET A 628 2.22 -4.59 -21.58
N LYS A 629 2.24 -5.89 -21.34
CA LYS A 629 2.92 -6.46 -20.16
C LYS A 629 4.43 -6.30 -20.23
N SER A 630 5.06 -6.38 -21.41
CA SER A 630 6.50 -6.10 -21.54
C SER A 630 6.82 -4.62 -21.34
N TYR A 631 5.88 -3.70 -21.62
CA TYR A 631 5.99 -2.30 -21.25
C TYR A 631 6.04 -2.08 -19.73
N GLY A 632 5.44 -3.00 -18.96
CA GLY A 632 5.42 -2.98 -17.49
C GLY A 632 4.03 -2.96 -16.86
N LEU A 633 2.95 -2.98 -17.64
CA LEU A 633 1.60 -3.09 -17.08
C LEU A 633 1.41 -4.43 -16.37
N PRO A 634 0.72 -4.46 -15.21
CA PRO A 634 0.51 -5.70 -14.45
C PRO A 634 -0.36 -6.70 -15.20
N VAL A 635 -1.28 -6.21 -16.02
CA VAL A 635 -2.15 -6.99 -16.91
C VAL A 635 -2.21 -6.31 -18.26
N GLY A 636 -2.37 -7.09 -19.33
CA GLY A 636 -2.58 -6.51 -20.66
C GLY A 636 -4.01 -5.99 -20.83
N PRO A 637 -4.27 -5.12 -21.83
CA PRO A 637 -5.54 -4.42 -22.00
C PRO A 637 -6.74 -5.36 -22.21
N ILE A 638 -6.56 -6.45 -22.95
CA ILE A 638 -7.62 -7.45 -23.19
C ILE A 638 -7.98 -8.20 -21.91
N THR A 639 -6.96 -8.60 -21.14
CA THR A 639 -7.17 -9.20 -19.81
C THR A 639 -7.81 -8.21 -18.84
N LEU A 640 -7.43 -6.94 -18.91
CA LEU A 640 -8.02 -5.88 -18.05
C LEU A 640 -9.51 -5.72 -18.33
N ALA A 641 -9.91 -5.68 -19.61
CA ALA A 641 -11.32 -5.59 -20.01
C ALA A 641 -12.15 -6.76 -19.42
N ASP A 642 -11.63 -7.99 -19.51
CA ASP A 642 -12.29 -9.17 -18.93
C ASP A 642 -12.34 -9.14 -17.39
N GLU A 643 -11.34 -8.58 -16.71
CA GLU A 643 -11.28 -8.52 -15.25
C GLU A 643 -12.18 -7.42 -14.67
N VAL A 644 -12.25 -6.27 -15.33
CA VAL A 644 -13.19 -5.17 -14.97
C VAL A 644 -14.63 -5.61 -15.25
N GLY A 645 -14.83 -6.30 -16.34
CA GLY A 645 -16.13 -6.69 -16.88
C GLY A 645 -16.46 -5.85 -18.12
N ILE A 646 -16.72 -6.54 -19.22
CA ILE A 646 -16.93 -5.92 -20.54
C ILE A 646 -18.14 -4.98 -20.54
N ASP A 647 -19.21 -5.35 -19.82
CA ASP A 647 -20.40 -4.48 -19.62
C ASP A 647 -20.06 -3.19 -18.87
N ILE A 648 -19.22 -3.25 -17.84
CA ILE A 648 -18.78 -2.08 -17.08
C ILE A 648 -17.90 -1.20 -17.97
N GLY A 649 -16.94 -1.80 -18.69
CA GLY A 649 -16.09 -1.10 -19.63
C GLY A 649 -16.88 -0.43 -20.74
N PHE A 650 -17.85 -1.13 -21.32
CA PHE A 650 -18.74 -0.61 -22.38
C PHE A 650 -19.60 0.54 -21.88
N HIS A 651 -20.22 0.40 -20.70
CA HIS A 651 -21.04 1.46 -20.09
C HIS A 651 -20.23 2.75 -19.83
N VAL A 652 -19.04 2.63 -19.22
CA VAL A 652 -18.16 3.78 -18.98
C VAL A 652 -17.73 4.41 -20.30
N GLN A 653 -17.40 3.60 -21.30
CA GLN A 653 -16.97 4.08 -22.62
C GLN A 653 -18.10 4.82 -23.34
N SER A 654 -19.32 4.27 -23.35
CA SER A 654 -20.51 4.93 -23.94
C SER A 654 -20.76 6.27 -23.25
N PHE A 655 -20.71 6.31 -21.91
CA PHE A 655 -20.88 7.54 -21.16
C PHE A 655 -19.81 8.60 -21.51
N LEU A 656 -18.54 8.20 -21.66
CA LEU A 656 -17.46 9.12 -22.04
C LEU A 656 -17.59 9.58 -23.49
N SER A 657 -18.10 8.73 -24.38
CA SER A 657 -18.35 9.11 -25.80
C SER A 657 -19.48 10.12 -25.92
N GLU A 658 -20.52 10.02 -25.07
CA GLU A 658 -21.65 10.98 -25.01
C GLU A 658 -21.26 12.32 -24.35
N ALA A 659 -20.14 12.34 -23.59
CA ALA A 659 -19.70 13.51 -22.83
C ALA A 659 -18.96 14.58 -23.65
N ASP A 660 -19.06 14.54 -24.99
CA ASP A 660 -18.43 15.49 -25.93
C ASP A 660 -16.93 15.74 -25.68
N MET A 661 -16.20 14.64 -25.54
CA MET A 661 -14.73 14.71 -25.37
C MET A 661 -13.98 14.89 -26.71
N GLY A 662 -14.72 15.11 -27.81
CA GLY A 662 -14.18 15.35 -29.16
C GLY A 662 -13.27 14.21 -29.66
N VAL A 663 -12.21 14.55 -30.36
CA VAL A 663 -11.26 13.59 -30.98
C VAL A 663 -10.58 12.65 -29.97
N ARG A 664 -10.61 12.99 -28.69
CA ARG A 664 -9.99 12.15 -27.62
C ARG A 664 -10.59 10.75 -27.55
N MET A 665 -11.87 10.61 -27.92
CA MET A 665 -12.60 9.34 -27.83
C MET A 665 -12.82 8.69 -29.20
N THR A 666 -12.08 9.11 -30.23
CA THR A 666 -12.14 8.55 -31.58
C THR A 666 -10.99 7.59 -31.88
N GLY A 667 -11.07 6.85 -32.97
CA GLY A 667 -10.00 6.02 -33.54
C GLY A 667 -10.25 4.51 -33.50
N GLY A 668 -11.12 3.99 -32.62
CA GLY A 668 -11.50 2.58 -32.56
C GLY A 668 -13.00 2.40 -32.33
N ASN A 669 -13.55 1.32 -32.83
CA ASN A 669 -14.96 0.99 -32.68
C ASN A 669 -15.19 0.13 -31.43
N VAL A 670 -15.93 0.67 -30.48
CA VAL A 670 -16.29 -0.06 -29.25
C VAL A 670 -17.54 -0.93 -29.37
N ALA A 671 -18.22 -0.92 -30.53
CA ALA A 671 -19.45 -1.67 -30.76
C ALA A 671 -19.25 -3.19 -30.55
N VAL A 672 -18.07 -3.72 -30.80
CA VAL A 672 -17.73 -5.12 -30.53
C VAL A 672 -17.95 -5.48 -29.04
N MET A 673 -17.70 -4.52 -28.12
CA MET A 673 -17.97 -4.74 -26.71
C MET A 673 -19.48 -4.77 -26.40
N GLY A 674 -20.28 -3.97 -27.11
CA GLY A 674 -21.75 -4.00 -27.07
C GLY A 674 -22.29 -5.37 -27.46
N ASP A 675 -21.87 -5.89 -28.60
CA ASP A 675 -22.26 -7.24 -29.09
C ASP A 675 -21.85 -8.35 -28.12
N MET A 676 -20.67 -8.20 -27.49
CA MET A 676 -20.23 -9.14 -26.46
C MET A 676 -21.14 -9.08 -25.23
N VAL A 677 -21.60 -7.89 -24.81
CA VAL A 677 -22.53 -7.73 -23.70
C VAL A 677 -23.87 -8.40 -24.01
N GLU A 678 -24.42 -8.18 -25.21
CA GLU A 678 -25.68 -8.81 -25.65
C GLU A 678 -25.59 -10.34 -25.63
N LYS A 679 -24.44 -10.90 -25.95
CA LYS A 679 -24.19 -12.36 -25.91
C LYS A 679 -23.80 -12.88 -24.54
N GLY A 680 -23.79 -12.05 -23.52
CA GLY A 680 -23.42 -12.42 -22.16
C GLY A 680 -21.94 -12.80 -21.98
N LEU A 681 -21.06 -12.31 -22.87
CA LEU A 681 -19.61 -12.46 -22.79
C LEU A 681 -19.05 -11.35 -21.89
N LEU A 682 -19.34 -11.40 -20.59
CA LEU A 682 -19.08 -10.32 -19.65
C LEU A 682 -17.69 -10.38 -18.97
N GLY A 683 -16.80 -11.23 -19.47
CA GLY A 683 -15.47 -11.43 -18.93
C GLY A 683 -15.43 -12.45 -17.79
N ARG A 684 -14.49 -12.26 -16.86
CA ARG A 684 -14.22 -13.23 -15.78
C ARG A 684 -15.42 -13.52 -14.88
N LYS A 685 -16.30 -12.56 -14.65
CA LYS A 685 -17.49 -12.72 -13.81
C LYS A 685 -18.53 -13.70 -14.38
N SER A 686 -18.67 -13.76 -15.72
CA SER A 686 -19.51 -14.73 -16.41
C SER A 686 -18.77 -16.04 -16.77
N GLY A 687 -17.44 -16.09 -16.58
CA GLY A 687 -16.58 -17.19 -16.95
C GLY A 687 -16.16 -17.18 -18.42
N LYS A 688 -16.63 -16.24 -19.21
CA LYS A 688 -16.32 -16.04 -20.64
C LYS A 688 -16.37 -14.56 -21.02
N GLY A 689 -15.36 -14.12 -21.73
CA GLY A 689 -15.19 -12.78 -22.28
C GLY A 689 -14.33 -12.88 -23.54
N PHE A 690 -13.31 -12.08 -23.68
CA PHE A 690 -12.27 -12.27 -24.71
C PHE A 690 -11.52 -13.59 -24.49
N TYR A 691 -11.42 -14.01 -23.25
CA TYR A 691 -10.87 -15.31 -22.86
C TYR A 691 -11.93 -16.17 -22.17
N LEU A 692 -11.72 -17.49 -22.24
CA LEU A 692 -12.46 -18.47 -21.47
C LEU A 692 -11.78 -18.67 -20.10
N TYR A 693 -12.59 -18.69 -19.04
CA TYR A 693 -12.15 -18.88 -17.66
C TYR A 693 -12.77 -20.17 -17.08
N PRO A 694 -12.23 -21.35 -17.37
CA PRO A 694 -12.83 -22.62 -16.94
C PRO A 694 -12.88 -22.65 -15.40
N LYS A 695 -14.03 -23.06 -14.85
CA LYS A 695 -14.21 -23.32 -13.42
C LYS A 695 -13.39 -24.55 -13.02
N GLY A 696 -12.08 -24.37 -12.87
CA GLY A 696 -11.17 -25.44 -12.46
C GLY A 696 -11.10 -25.61 -10.96
N LYS A 697 -10.82 -26.84 -10.51
CA LYS A 697 -10.52 -27.20 -9.11
C LYS A 697 -9.49 -26.21 -8.53
N LYS A 698 -9.70 -25.77 -7.27
CA LYS A 698 -8.74 -24.93 -6.52
C LYS A 698 -7.32 -25.52 -6.65
N GLY A 699 -6.46 -24.84 -7.39
CA GLY A 699 -5.05 -25.23 -7.55
C GLY A 699 -4.56 -25.51 -8.97
N ASN A 700 -5.43 -25.67 -9.95
CA ASN A 700 -5.01 -25.80 -11.34
C ASN A 700 -4.95 -24.41 -11.97
N LYS A 701 -3.77 -23.97 -12.37
CA LYS A 701 -3.55 -22.86 -13.30
C LYS A 701 -3.94 -23.32 -14.70
N GLY A 702 -5.24 -23.49 -14.92
CA GLY A 702 -5.78 -23.59 -16.27
C GLY A 702 -5.40 -22.30 -16.99
N GLY A 703 -4.61 -22.37 -18.02
CA GLY A 703 -4.31 -21.22 -18.87
C GLY A 703 -5.64 -20.66 -19.37
N LYS A 704 -5.74 -19.34 -19.41
CA LYS A 704 -6.84 -18.71 -20.14
C LYS A 704 -6.64 -19.03 -21.62
N GLU A 705 -7.72 -19.38 -22.30
CA GLU A 705 -7.74 -19.66 -23.75
C GLU A 705 -8.56 -18.59 -24.44
N LEU A 706 -8.20 -18.25 -25.66
CA LEU A 706 -9.00 -17.32 -26.45
C LEU A 706 -10.42 -17.86 -26.63
N ASN A 707 -11.40 -17.01 -26.47
CA ASN A 707 -12.79 -17.35 -26.70
C ASN A 707 -13.10 -17.31 -28.22
N PRO A 708 -13.40 -18.43 -28.86
CA PRO A 708 -13.69 -18.45 -30.30
C PRO A 708 -14.90 -17.58 -30.71
N GLU A 709 -15.88 -17.45 -29.80
CA GLU A 709 -17.07 -16.61 -30.04
C GLU A 709 -16.68 -15.12 -30.07
N ALA A 710 -15.83 -14.67 -29.12
CA ALA A 710 -15.30 -13.31 -29.14
C ALA A 710 -14.42 -13.04 -30.38
N VAL A 711 -13.57 -14.00 -30.76
CA VAL A 711 -12.74 -13.87 -31.96
C VAL A 711 -13.62 -13.75 -33.23
N SER A 712 -14.73 -14.48 -33.31
CA SER A 712 -15.66 -14.38 -34.45
C SER A 712 -16.34 -13.01 -34.51
N LEU A 713 -16.73 -12.44 -33.36
CA LEU A 713 -17.29 -11.09 -33.27
C LEU A 713 -16.27 -10.04 -33.73
N ILE A 714 -15.04 -10.12 -33.23
CA ILE A 714 -13.98 -9.20 -33.67
C ILE A 714 -13.77 -9.25 -35.18
N LYS A 715 -13.72 -10.45 -35.75
CA LYS A 715 -13.56 -10.62 -37.21
C LYS A 715 -14.72 -10.01 -37.98
N ALA A 716 -15.94 -10.04 -37.47
CA ALA A 716 -17.10 -9.42 -38.10
C ALA A 716 -17.02 -7.89 -38.11
N HIS A 717 -16.34 -7.31 -37.13
CA HIS A 717 -16.10 -5.85 -37.01
C HIS A 717 -14.80 -5.39 -37.70
N GLN A 718 -13.90 -6.33 -38.09
CA GLN A 718 -12.70 -5.97 -38.84
C GLN A 718 -13.09 -5.50 -40.25
N ALA A 719 -12.56 -4.33 -40.65
CA ALA A 719 -12.85 -3.77 -41.97
C ALA A 719 -12.46 -4.74 -43.09
N ALA A 720 -13.21 -4.72 -44.20
CA ALA A 720 -13.00 -5.58 -45.38
C ALA A 720 -11.65 -5.39 -46.09
N GLY A 721 -10.79 -4.52 -45.59
CA GLY A 721 -9.47 -4.17 -46.12
C GLY A 721 -8.28 -5.06 -45.71
N GLY A 722 -8.53 -6.12 -44.95
CA GLY A 722 -7.47 -7.04 -44.53
C GLY A 722 -6.58 -6.48 -43.38
N ALA A 723 -5.91 -7.38 -42.67
CA ALA A 723 -4.91 -7.02 -41.66
C ALA A 723 -3.79 -6.22 -42.34
N GLY A 724 -3.55 -5.00 -41.84
CA GLY A 724 -2.40 -4.18 -42.24
C GLY A 724 -1.07 -4.91 -41.98
N ALA A 725 0.04 -4.33 -42.42
CA ALA A 725 1.36 -4.87 -42.11
C ALA A 725 1.53 -5.03 -40.57
N PRO A 726 2.21 -6.10 -40.12
CA PRO A 726 2.42 -6.33 -38.72
C PRO A 726 3.07 -5.09 -38.05
N LEU A 727 2.42 -4.51 -37.03
CA LEU A 727 2.96 -3.39 -36.29
C LEU A 727 4.10 -3.87 -35.39
N ALA A 728 5.17 -3.07 -35.32
CA ALA A 728 6.27 -3.30 -34.38
C ALA A 728 5.79 -3.10 -32.93
N ASN A 729 6.40 -3.82 -31.99
CA ASN A 729 5.94 -3.81 -30.60
C ASN A 729 6.08 -2.44 -29.91
N ASP A 730 7.10 -1.68 -30.25
CA ASP A 730 7.33 -0.31 -29.78
C ASP A 730 6.25 0.65 -30.29
N VAL A 731 5.86 0.53 -31.58
CA VAL A 731 4.75 1.32 -32.14
C VAL A 731 3.43 1.02 -31.40
N ILE A 732 3.16 -0.25 -31.10
CA ILE A 732 1.97 -0.63 -30.31
C ILE A 732 2.03 0.01 -28.92
N GLN A 733 3.20 -0.03 -28.25
CA GLN A 733 3.39 0.56 -26.94
C GLN A 733 3.21 2.09 -26.98
N ASP A 734 3.82 2.75 -27.93
CA ASP A 734 3.75 4.21 -28.08
C ASP A 734 2.31 4.66 -28.40
N ARG A 735 1.60 4.00 -29.32
CA ARG A 735 0.19 4.30 -29.61
C ARG A 735 -0.69 4.18 -28.34
N MET A 736 -0.59 3.07 -27.64
CA MET A 736 -1.37 2.83 -26.43
C MET A 736 -1.07 3.85 -25.33
N MET A 737 0.22 4.12 -25.09
CA MET A 737 0.62 4.97 -23.98
C MET A 737 0.47 6.45 -24.27
N CYS A 738 0.64 6.90 -25.52
CA CYS A 738 0.35 8.30 -25.91
C CYS A 738 -1.07 8.71 -25.57
N ARG A 739 -2.04 7.85 -25.85
CA ARG A 739 -3.45 8.14 -25.57
C ARG A 739 -3.68 8.37 -24.07
N PHE A 740 -3.09 7.53 -23.23
CA PHE A 740 -3.18 7.67 -21.76
C PHE A 740 -2.45 8.92 -21.27
N VAL A 741 -1.20 9.12 -21.71
CA VAL A 741 -0.34 10.21 -21.21
C VAL A 741 -0.87 11.57 -21.65
N ASN A 742 -1.35 11.69 -22.88
CA ASN A 742 -1.94 12.94 -23.37
C ASN A 742 -3.21 13.30 -22.60
N GLU A 743 -4.08 12.34 -22.31
CA GLU A 743 -5.27 12.61 -21.51
C GLU A 743 -4.92 12.99 -20.06
N ALA A 744 -3.88 12.39 -19.49
CA ALA A 744 -3.37 12.81 -18.18
C ALA A 744 -2.87 14.27 -18.20
N ALA A 745 -2.15 14.66 -19.25
CA ALA A 745 -1.70 16.04 -19.45
C ALA A 745 -2.87 17.00 -19.67
N LEU A 746 -3.89 16.59 -20.42
CA LEU A 746 -5.15 17.34 -20.58
C LEU A 746 -5.89 17.49 -19.25
N CYS A 747 -5.94 16.47 -18.41
CA CYS A 747 -6.52 16.56 -17.07
C CYS A 747 -5.82 17.60 -16.19
N LEU A 748 -4.51 17.71 -16.31
CA LEU A 748 -3.75 18.77 -15.62
C LEU A 748 -4.03 20.14 -16.23
N GLN A 749 -4.04 20.28 -17.55
CA GLN A 749 -4.34 21.50 -18.30
C GLN A 749 -5.73 22.04 -17.97
N GLU A 750 -6.72 21.17 -17.86
CA GLU A 750 -8.12 21.51 -17.53
C GLU A 750 -8.34 21.67 -16.02
N GLY A 751 -7.29 21.45 -15.23
CA GLY A 751 -7.31 21.53 -13.76
C GLY A 751 -8.22 20.48 -13.12
N ILE A 752 -8.39 19.32 -13.76
CA ILE A 752 -9.12 18.18 -13.20
C ILE A 752 -8.34 17.57 -12.05
N ILE A 753 -7.03 17.52 -12.19
CA ILE A 753 -6.07 17.25 -11.13
C ILE A 753 -5.28 18.53 -10.81
N ALA A 754 -4.85 18.68 -9.57
CA ALA A 754 -4.20 19.91 -9.11
C ALA A 754 -2.69 19.93 -9.37
N SER A 755 -2.07 18.77 -9.56
CA SER A 755 -0.62 18.66 -9.73
C SER A 755 -0.21 17.40 -10.51
N PRO A 756 1.00 17.38 -11.11
CA PRO A 756 1.58 16.19 -11.69
C PRO A 756 1.64 15.01 -10.70
N VAL A 757 1.88 15.28 -9.42
CA VAL A 757 1.93 14.28 -8.35
C VAL A 757 0.56 13.58 -8.17
N ASP A 758 -0.56 14.34 -8.17
CA ASP A 758 -1.91 13.75 -8.13
C ASP A 758 -2.11 12.79 -9.31
N GLY A 759 -1.65 13.20 -10.51
CA GLY A 759 -1.77 12.42 -11.73
C GLY A 759 -0.92 11.15 -11.71
N ASP A 760 0.35 11.24 -11.35
CA ASP A 760 1.24 10.09 -11.27
C ASP A 760 0.74 9.05 -10.25
N ILE A 761 0.37 9.51 -9.05
CA ILE A 761 -0.21 8.63 -8.02
C ILE A 761 -1.53 8.02 -8.48
N GLY A 762 -2.41 8.82 -9.10
CA GLY A 762 -3.67 8.36 -9.66
C GLY A 762 -3.48 7.25 -10.69
N ALA A 763 -2.58 7.45 -11.66
CA ALA A 763 -2.30 6.49 -12.72
C ALA A 763 -1.66 5.19 -12.17
N VAL A 764 -0.66 5.31 -11.31
CA VAL A 764 0.06 4.14 -10.78
C VAL A 764 -0.82 3.34 -9.82
N PHE A 765 -1.56 3.98 -8.92
CA PHE A 765 -2.33 3.31 -7.87
C PHE A 765 -3.75 2.96 -8.29
N GLY A 766 -4.30 3.62 -9.31
CA GLY A 766 -5.67 3.38 -9.83
C GLY A 766 -5.70 2.41 -11.01
N MET A 767 -4.85 2.63 -12.02
CA MET A 767 -4.85 1.84 -13.24
C MET A 767 -3.73 0.78 -13.27
N GLY A 768 -2.66 0.98 -12.47
CA GLY A 768 -1.47 0.12 -12.51
C GLY A 768 -0.46 0.56 -13.58
N PHE A 769 -0.39 1.84 -13.84
CA PHE A 769 0.73 2.40 -14.62
C PHE A 769 2.06 1.93 -14.02
N PRO A 770 3.09 1.59 -14.82
CA PRO A 770 4.31 0.98 -14.29
C PRO A 770 5.00 1.85 -13.23
N PRO A 771 5.14 1.39 -11.98
CA PRO A 771 5.71 2.20 -10.89
C PRO A 771 7.15 2.64 -11.15
N PHE A 772 7.95 1.82 -11.83
CA PHE A 772 9.34 2.14 -12.18
C PHE A 772 9.48 3.25 -13.23
N ARG A 773 8.36 3.66 -13.86
CA ARG A 773 8.28 4.84 -14.74
C ARG A 773 7.71 6.07 -14.03
N GLY A 774 7.28 5.93 -12.77
CA GLY A 774 6.85 7.02 -11.92
C GLY A 774 5.45 7.59 -12.17
N GLY A 775 4.82 7.25 -13.29
CA GLY A 775 3.56 7.81 -13.76
C GLY A 775 3.68 8.58 -15.07
N PRO A 776 2.57 9.14 -15.60
CA PRO A 776 2.58 9.81 -16.89
C PRO A 776 3.47 11.06 -16.94
N PHE A 777 3.49 11.88 -15.90
CA PHE A 777 4.27 13.13 -15.88
C PHE A 777 5.75 12.87 -15.63
N ARG A 778 6.09 11.94 -14.73
CA ARG A 778 7.48 11.51 -14.54
C ARG A 778 8.05 10.86 -15.80
N LEU A 779 7.24 10.10 -16.52
CA LEU A 779 7.62 9.53 -17.83
C LEU A 779 7.94 10.63 -18.84
N LEU A 780 7.11 11.71 -18.89
CA LEU A 780 7.38 12.86 -19.77
C LEU A 780 8.69 13.56 -19.40
N ASP A 781 8.96 13.72 -18.11
CA ASP A 781 10.22 14.33 -17.63
C ASP A 781 11.45 13.49 -18.01
N GLN A 782 11.33 12.16 -17.92
CA GLN A 782 12.42 11.24 -18.25
C GLN A 782 12.69 11.10 -19.75
N ARG A 783 11.62 11.11 -20.57
CA ARG A 783 11.76 11.01 -22.03
C ARG A 783 12.06 12.35 -22.70
N GLY A 784 11.79 13.46 -22.00
CA GLY A 784 11.77 14.81 -22.53
C GLY A 784 10.45 15.14 -23.24
N ALA A 785 9.81 16.24 -22.82
CA ALA A 785 8.51 16.67 -23.36
C ALA A 785 8.58 16.90 -24.87
N GLY A 786 9.69 17.46 -25.40
CA GLY A 786 9.90 17.67 -26.83
C GLY A 786 9.92 16.37 -27.63
N ALA A 787 10.77 15.43 -27.24
CA ALA A 787 10.87 14.14 -27.93
C ALA A 787 9.55 13.35 -27.90
N TYR A 788 8.79 13.47 -26.79
CA TYR A 788 7.48 12.85 -26.66
C TYR A 788 6.44 13.50 -27.57
N ALA A 789 6.41 14.84 -27.63
CA ALA A 789 5.52 15.59 -28.52
C ALA A 789 5.81 15.29 -30.01
N ASP A 790 7.09 15.21 -30.40
CA ASP A 790 7.47 14.86 -31.77
C ASP A 790 7.01 13.45 -32.16
N MET A 791 7.13 12.48 -31.24
CA MET A 791 6.61 11.13 -31.46
C MET A 791 5.08 11.16 -31.63
N MET A 792 4.36 11.90 -30.80
CA MET A 792 2.92 12.05 -30.89
C MET A 792 2.48 12.71 -32.20
N ASN A 793 3.19 13.74 -32.66
CA ASN A 793 2.91 14.39 -33.95
C ASN A 793 3.05 13.39 -35.11
N ARG A 794 4.11 12.60 -35.15
CA ARG A 794 4.25 11.53 -36.16
C ARG A 794 3.09 10.54 -36.11
N LEU A 795 2.69 10.09 -34.91
CA LEU A 795 1.54 9.22 -34.77
C LEU A 795 0.23 9.89 -35.22
N ALA A 796 0.08 11.19 -35.00
CA ALA A 796 -1.08 11.93 -35.46
C ALA A 796 -1.13 12.02 -36.99
N ASP A 797 0.01 12.27 -37.65
CA ASP A 797 0.11 12.34 -39.09
C ASP A 797 -0.15 10.97 -39.78
N GLU A 798 0.25 9.87 -39.10
CA GLU A 798 0.10 8.51 -39.61
C GLU A 798 -1.25 7.84 -39.29
N HIS A 799 -1.81 8.17 -38.09
CA HIS A 799 -2.93 7.42 -37.52
C HIS A 799 -4.12 8.29 -37.08
N GLY A 800 -4.03 9.63 -37.20
CA GLY A 800 -5.12 10.57 -36.96
C GLY A 800 -4.97 11.50 -35.76
N GLU A 801 -5.79 12.55 -35.78
CA GLU A 801 -5.71 13.69 -34.85
C GLU A 801 -5.88 13.33 -33.36
N GLN A 802 -6.41 12.16 -33.02
CA GLN A 802 -6.51 11.66 -31.66
C GLN A 802 -5.16 11.49 -30.94
N PHE A 803 -4.06 11.50 -31.70
CA PHE A 803 -2.70 11.42 -31.17
C PHE A 803 -2.05 12.82 -31.00
N ARG A 804 -2.68 13.90 -31.49
CA ARG A 804 -2.10 15.24 -31.41
C ARG A 804 -1.80 15.63 -29.96
N PRO A 805 -0.58 16.07 -29.62
CA PRO A 805 -0.22 16.47 -28.25
C PRO A 805 -1.05 17.67 -27.81
N CYS A 806 -1.45 17.68 -26.53
CA CYS A 806 -2.17 18.79 -25.94
C CYS A 806 -1.30 20.06 -25.82
N GLN A 807 -1.94 21.22 -25.63
CA GLN A 807 -1.23 22.50 -25.56
C GLN A 807 -0.22 22.56 -24.42
N LEU A 808 -0.58 22.05 -23.23
CA LEU A 808 0.31 22.01 -22.08
C LEU A 808 1.60 21.24 -22.38
N LEU A 809 1.50 20.07 -23.04
CA LEU A 809 2.66 19.28 -23.43
C LEU A 809 3.52 20.02 -24.46
N MET A 810 2.91 20.71 -25.42
CA MET A 810 3.61 21.55 -26.40
C MET A 810 4.33 22.73 -25.75
N ASP A 811 3.73 23.34 -24.70
CA ASP A 811 4.35 24.45 -23.99
C ASP A 811 5.55 23.99 -23.15
N HIS A 812 5.48 22.81 -22.54
CA HIS A 812 6.62 22.18 -21.86
C HIS A 812 7.72 21.81 -22.87
N ALA A 813 7.36 21.28 -24.04
CA ALA A 813 8.29 20.95 -25.11
C ALA A 813 9.07 22.17 -25.62
N ARG A 814 8.39 23.31 -25.88
CA ARG A 814 9.04 24.56 -26.34
C ARG A 814 9.93 25.19 -25.28
N GLY A 815 9.60 25.06 -24.01
CA GLY A 815 10.32 25.65 -22.90
C GLY A 815 11.36 24.75 -22.27
N ASP A 816 11.52 23.52 -22.75
CA ASP A 816 12.31 22.43 -22.13
C ASP A 816 12.03 22.30 -20.62
N LYS A 817 10.76 22.39 -20.26
CA LYS A 817 10.32 22.41 -18.86
C LYS A 817 9.94 20.99 -18.39
N LYS A 818 10.34 20.67 -17.17
CA LYS A 818 9.87 19.47 -16.48
C LYS A 818 8.52 19.73 -15.82
N PHE A 819 7.71 18.69 -15.66
CA PHE A 819 6.46 18.69 -14.89
C PHE A 819 6.73 18.64 -13.39
N HIS A 820 7.78 17.92 -12.98
CA HIS A 820 8.26 17.89 -11.61
C HIS A 820 9.48 18.80 -11.47
N THR A 821 9.34 19.85 -10.67
CA THR A 821 10.43 20.80 -10.32
C THR A 821 11.05 20.44 -8.98
#